data_73b1f204afa29cb3f15696404cea22d5
#
_entry.id   73b1f204afa29cb3f15696404cea22d5
#
_cell.length_a   1.000
_cell.length_b   1.000
_cell.length_c   1.000
_cell.angle_alpha   90.00
_cell.angle_beta   90.00
_cell.angle_gamma   90.00
#
_symmetry.space_group_name_H-M   'P 1'
#
loop_
_entity.id
_entity.type
_entity.pdbx_description
1 polymer ?
#
loop_
_entity_poly.entity_id
_entity_poly.type
_entity_poly.pdbx_seq_one_letter_code
_entity_poly.pdbx_strand_id
1 'polypeptide(L)'
;MKPLLVLLRRPLLYVAGLSFFVNLLMLVPALFMLQVFDRVLTSQSEDTLLMLTLGVGVALFLLLCLDYLRSRMQGLAGNVVGEALSPAIARITIAEGARRVGRAPQEGLRDISTLRSLFSSQGLLAMFDAPWVIVYVGVIALAHPLLGLGAAIAALVMLALALVNDFITRRDIESLQRAAAGASRYLEASLQNAEVAQALGMTDALLARWRSKNAEATALQRPTASKSVLMAAITRTVRQVVQVLMLGLGAWLVIKGEATAGVMIATTTLLGRALAPVEQVIGSWRVLAEGRAAYGRLGRMLDLADAVPMHMALPAPSGRLSAQGLVYRAPQGDQVILGGISFSLAAGEVMAVVGPSAAGKSTLIRILTGVWKPNAGVVRLDEADINQWPRAELGPHMGYVPQDVELFPGTVGENIARLGMVDPAKVVLAARRAHVHEMILGLANGYDTMIDPGSAMLSPGQRQRIAMARALYGDPKLLLLDEPNSNLDGAGEQALAASLAELRGKVTVIVVTHRSTLIQHVDKMLVLEGGRAQHYGPTAEVMRALQPQAAVAGPGKNSAANDSTHSAPVNAPVNAPVNSSNSTPNNKPDRTSFIPQNSPPTSLPSSRYATPLTQGQGIPNSLASGATFGAVKVQPKVQIPAKLPLQVQMQAQMQAHAEAQAASAQAVSNKPALAQAPTNQSTSAQALQNSTPGRPVPLTQTPLAQPTPQPTRAQVVNMAEAAQRAANNRGGNP
;
A
#
# COMPACT_ATOMS: atom_id res chain seq x y z
N MET A 1 -12.73 -0.75 -16.65
CA MET A 1 -13.88 -0.79 -15.70
C MET A 1 -15.10 -1.59 -16.19
N LYS A 2 -15.40 -1.69 -17.48
CA LYS A 2 -16.54 -2.50 -18.01
C LYS A 2 -16.56 -3.95 -17.51
N PRO A 3 -15.43 -4.71 -17.47
CA PRO A 3 -15.45 -6.09 -17.00
C PRO A 3 -15.84 -6.22 -15.51
N LEU A 4 -15.49 -5.24 -14.68
CA LEU A 4 -15.90 -5.22 -13.28
C LEU A 4 -17.41 -5.08 -13.12
N LEU A 5 -18.05 -4.20 -13.89
CA LEU A 5 -19.51 -4.05 -13.88
C LEU A 5 -20.23 -5.33 -14.29
N VAL A 6 -19.69 -6.07 -15.26
CA VAL A 6 -20.22 -7.37 -15.66
C VAL A 6 -20.10 -8.39 -14.54
N LEU A 7 -18.97 -8.43 -13.85
CA LEU A 7 -18.72 -9.33 -12.72
C LEU A 7 -19.66 -9.04 -11.54
N LEU A 8 -19.89 -7.75 -11.25
CA LEU A 8 -20.76 -7.30 -10.16
C LEU A 8 -22.25 -7.38 -10.47
N ARG A 9 -22.65 -7.51 -11.74
CA ARG A 9 -24.07 -7.51 -12.13
C ARG A 9 -24.88 -8.57 -11.38
N ARG A 10 -24.37 -9.80 -11.30
CA ARG A 10 -25.07 -10.89 -10.60
C ARG A 10 -25.19 -10.65 -9.09
N PRO A 11 -24.11 -10.38 -8.32
CA PRO A 11 -24.22 -10.07 -6.90
C PRO A 11 -25.17 -8.89 -6.61
N LEU A 12 -25.08 -7.80 -7.38
CA LEU A 12 -25.92 -6.63 -7.20
C LEU A 12 -27.39 -6.91 -7.51
N LEU A 13 -27.69 -7.74 -8.51
CA LEU A 13 -29.06 -8.19 -8.79
C LEU A 13 -29.63 -9.03 -7.64
N TYR A 14 -28.84 -9.91 -7.02
CA TYR A 14 -29.27 -10.65 -5.82
C TYR A 14 -29.54 -9.70 -4.65
N VAL A 15 -28.68 -8.74 -4.38
CA VAL A 15 -28.87 -7.72 -3.35
C VAL A 15 -30.16 -6.92 -3.63
N ALA A 16 -30.38 -6.51 -4.87
CA ALA A 16 -31.59 -5.77 -5.26
C ALA A 16 -32.87 -6.62 -5.08
N GLY A 17 -32.81 -7.90 -5.47
CA GLY A 17 -33.93 -8.83 -5.27
C GLY A 17 -34.24 -9.07 -3.79
N LEU A 18 -33.21 -9.26 -2.94
CA LEU A 18 -33.38 -9.40 -1.51
C LEU A 18 -33.90 -8.10 -0.89
N SER A 19 -33.40 -6.91 -1.32
CA SER A 19 -33.95 -5.62 -0.91
C SER A 19 -35.42 -5.46 -1.24
N PHE A 20 -35.88 -5.99 -2.36
CA PHE A 20 -37.30 -6.01 -2.70
C PHE A 20 -38.14 -6.72 -1.61
N PHE A 21 -37.78 -7.96 -1.28
CA PHE A 21 -38.53 -8.72 -0.26
C PHE A 21 -38.38 -8.13 1.14
N VAL A 22 -37.20 -7.64 1.52
CA VAL A 22 -36.96 -6.96 2.79
C VAL A 22 -37.88 -5.74 2.92
N ASN A 23 -37.92 -4.88 1.91
CA ASN A 23 -38.76 -3.67 1.94
C ASN A 23 -40.26 -4.01 1.90
N LEU A 24 -40.68 -5.08 1.21
CA LEU A 24 -42.05 -5.57 1.25
C LEU A 24 -42.45 -6.03 2.66
N LEU A 25 -41.57 -6.80 3.33
CA LEU A 25 -41.84 -7.25 4.71
C LEU A 25 -41.80 -6.09 5.71
N MET A 26 -41.12 -5.00 5.43
CA MET A 26 -41.12 -3.79 6.24
C MET A 26 -42.48 -3.09 6.31
N LEU A 27 -43.46 -3.45 5.44
CA LEU A 27 -44.85 -3.01 5.53
C LEU A 27 -45.60 -3.73 6.64
N VAL A 28 -45.22 -4.94 7.03
CA VAL A 28 -45.92 -5.80 7.96
C VAL A 28 -46.17 -5.13 9.35
N PRO A 29 -45.18 -4.47 9.98
CA PRO A 29 -45.42 -3.79 11.26
C PRO A 29 -46.47 -2.67 11.19
N ALA A 30 -46.52 -1.94 10.07
CA ALA A 30 -47.55 -0.89 9.89
C ALA A 30 -48.93 -1.47 9.69
N LEU A 31 -49.04 -2.56 8.89
CA LEU A 31 -50.32 -3.29 8.72
C LEU A 31 -50.80 -3.93 10.03
N PHE A 32 -49.85 -4.45 10.83
CA PHE A 32 -50.19 -4.95 12.17
C PHE A 32 -50.78 -3.87 13.06
N MET A 33 -50.13 -2.70 13.12
CA MET A 33 -50.65 -1.58 13.88
C MET A 33 -52.05 -1.16 13.40
N LEU A 34 -52.25 -1.09 12.07
CA LEU A 34 -53.58 -0.81 11.51
C LEU A 34 -54.63 -1.80 12.01
N GLN A 35 -54.36 -3.12 11.91
CA GLN A 35 -55.31 -4.15 12.31
C GLN A 35 -55.56 -4.17 13.85
N VAL A 36 -54.50 -3.93 14.64
CA VAL A 36 -54.64 -3.87 16.11
C VAL A 36 -55.55 -2.72 16.52
N PHE A 37 -55.31 -1.50 16.01
CA PHE A 37 -56.11 -0.34 16.42
C PHE A 37 -57.51 -0.32 15.84
N ASP A 38 -57.73 -0.77 14.61
CA ASP A 38 -59.02 -0.66 13.96
C ASP A 38 -59.90 -1.91 14.19
N ARG A 39 -59.29 -3.07 14.46
CA ARG A 39 -60.07 -4.32 14.56
C ARG A 39 -59.96 -4.97 15.94
N VAL A 40 -58.77 -5.18 16.45
CA VAL A 40 -58.57 -5.92 17.71
C VAL A 40 -59.10 -5.14 18.91
N LEU A 41 -58.73 -3.85 19.02
CA LEU A 41 -59.15 -3.00 20.13
C LEU A 41 -60.67 -2.75 20.10
N THR A 42 -61.29 -2.69 18.93
CA THR A 42 -62.76 -2.48 18.82
C THR A 42 -63.53 -3.76 19.09
N SER A 43 -62.99 -4.95 18.73
CA SER A 43 -63.62 -6.25 18.97
C SER A 43 -63.28 -6.88 20.31
N GLN A 44 -62.26 -6.37 21.03
CA GLN A 44 -61.70 -6.92 22.27
C GLN A 44 -61.35 -8.42 22.19
N SER A 45 -60.96 -8.90 21.00
CA SER A 45 -60.66 -10.33 20.75
C SER A 45 -59.18 -10.63 21.01
N GLU A 46 -58.90 -11.37 22.09
CA GLU A 46 -57.55 -11.83 22.45
C GLU A 46 -57.03 -12.86 21.41
N ASP A 47 -57.90 -13.73 20.90
CA ASP A 47 -57.52 -14.73 19.88
C ASP A 47 -57.02 -14.06 18.58
N THR A 48 -57.70 -12.98 18.17
CA THR A 48 -57.28 -12.23 16.98
C THR A 48 -55.91 -11.57 17.20
N LEU A 49 -55.70 -11.01 18.41
CA LEU A 49 -54.41 -10.43 18.77
C LEU A 49 -53.28 -11.48 18.75
N LEU A 50 -53.55 -12.67 19.33
CA LEU A 50 -52.56 -13.75 19.36
C LEU A 50 -52.18 -14.18 17.96
N MET A 51 -53.16 -14.41 17.09
CA MET A 51 -52.92 -14.86 15.69
C MET A 51 -52.16 -13.80 14.87
N LEU A 52 -52.52 -12.52 15.01
CA LEU A 52 -51.80 -11.42 14.35
C LEU A 52 -50.37 -11.29 14.87
N THR A 53 -50.15 -11.42 16.17
CA THR A 53 -48.82 -11.33 16.79
C THR A 53 -47.91 -12.49 16.31
N LEU A 54 -48.47 -13.72 16.25
CA LEU A 54 -47.77 -14.88 15.74
C LEU A 54 -47.37 -14.66 14.26
N GLY A 55 -48.31 -14.19 13.42
CA GLY A 55 -48.06 -13.89 12.02
C GLY A 55 -46.96 -12.84 11.81
N VAL A 56 -46.99 -11.77 12.60
CA VAL A 56 -45.94 -10.75 12.57
C VAL A 56 -44.61 -11.30 13.08
N GLY A 57 -44.61 -12.16 14.10
CA GLY A 57 -43.43 -12.85 14.60
C GLY A 57 -42.72 -13.65 13.50
N VAL A 58 -43.48 -14.43 12.73
CA VAL A 58 -42.97 -15.17 11.56
C VAL A 58 -42.40 -14.22 10.49
N ALA A 59 -43.13 -13.14 10.17
CA ALA A 59 -42.67 -12.16 9.18
C ALA A 59 -41.39 -11.45 9.60
N LEU A 60 -41.23 -11.09 10.89
CA LEU A 60 -40.04 -10.46 11.44
C LEU A 60 -38.85 -11.45 11.46
N PHE A 61 -39.09 -12.72 11.74
CA PHE A 61 -38.09 -13.76 11.65
C PHE A 61 -37.58 -13.93 10.20
N LEU A 62 -38.49 -13.95 9.23
CA LEU A 62 -38.17 -14.00 7.82
C LEU A 62 -37.37 -12.74 7.38
N LEU A 63 -37.79 -11.56 7.86
CA LEU A 63 -37.10 -10.30 7.66
C LEU A 63 -35.65 -10.37 8.15
N LEU A 64 -35.44 -10.90 9.37
CA LEU A 64 -34.09 -11.09 9.94
C LEU A 64 -33.21 -11.96 9.03
N CYS A 65 -33.77 -13.10 8.57
CA CYS A 65 -33.04 -14.03 7.67
C CYS A 65 -32.67 -13.37 6.33
N LEU A 66 -33.61 -12.65 5.72
CA LEU A 66 -33.40 -11.99 4.44
C LEU A 66 -32.43 -10.79 4.57
N ASP A 67 -32.51 -10.00 5.62
CA ASP A 67 -31.59 -8.87 5.86
C ASP A 67 -30.17 -9.37 6.15
N TYR A 68 -30.03 -10.44 6.92
CA TYR A 68 -28.74 -11.11 7.12
C TYR A 68 -28.15 -11.60 5.80
N LEU A 69 -28.95 -12.30 4.98
CA LEU A 69 -28.51 -12.81 3.68
C LEU A 69 -28.12 -11.68 2.73
N ARG A 70 -28.92 -10.59 2.70
CA ARG A 70 -28.65 -9.37 1.94
C ARG A 70 -27.32 -8.75 2.31
N SER A 71 -27.07 -8.54 3.61
CA SER A 71 -25.84 -7.96 4.12
C SER A 71 -24.63 -8.85 3.83
N ARG A 72 -24.78 -10.17 3.96
CA ARG A 72 -23.72 -11.13 3.61
C ARG A 72 -23.38 -11.11 2.12
N MET A 73 -24.39 -11.09 1.24
CA MET A 73 -24.18 -11.02 -0.22
C MET A 73 -23.49 -9.72 -0.63
N GLN A 74 -23.82 -8.62 0.01
CA GLN A 74 -23.16 -7.34 -0.19
C GLN A 74 -21.66 -7.39 0.21
N GLY A 75 -21.33 -7.97 1.36
CA GLY A 75 -19.94 -8.17 1.79
C GLY A 75 -19.15 -9.05 0.82
N LEU A 76 -19.77 -10.12 0.32
CA LEU A 76 -19.17 -10.98 -0.72
C LEU A 76 -18.91 -10.20 -2.02
N ALA A 77 -19.82 -9.34 -2.45
CA ALA A 77 -19.59 -8.47 -3.61
C ALA A 77 -18.34 -7.59 -3.42
N GLY A 78 -18.12 -7.04 -2.22
CA GLY A 78 -16.90 -6.30 -1.89
C GLY A 78 -15.63 -7.15 -1.99
N ASN A 79 -15.66 -8.40 -1.55
CA ASN A 79 -14.52 -9.32 -1.66
C ASN A 79 -14.21 -9.64 -3.12
N VAL A 80 -15.22 -9.95 -3.93
CA VAL A 80 -15.07 -10.20 -5.37
C VAL A 80 -14.42 -9.03 -6.09
N VAL A 81 -14.78 -7.79 -5.72
CA VAL A 81 -14.11 -6.58 -6.25
C VAL A 81 -12.63 -6.56 -5.87
N GLY A 82 -12.33 -6.85 -4.60
CA GLY A 82 -10.94 -6.90 -4.12
C GLY A 82 -10.12 -7.95 -4.87
N GLU A 83 -10.60 -9.16 -4.96
CA GLU A 83 -9.92 -10.28 -5.65
C GLU A 83 -9.72 -10.03 -7.15
N ALA A 84 -10.71 -9.47 -7.82
CA ALA A 84 -10.64 -9.19 -9.25
C ALA A 84 -9.71 -8.04 -9.61
N LEU A 85 -9.66 -6.98 -8.79
CA LEU A 85 -8.88 -5.79 -9.08
C LEU A 85 -7.44 -5.84 -8.55
N SER A 86 -7.19 -6.53 -7.43
CA SER A 86 -5.87 -6.52 -6.77
C SER A 86 -4.72 -6.94 -7.68
N PRO A 87 -4.80 -8.05 -8.47
CA PRO A 87 -3.70 -8.45 -9.34
C PRO A 87 -3.43 -7.44 -10.46
N ALA A 88 -4.48 -6.89 -11.06
CA ALA A 88 -4.35 -5.89 -12.13
C ALA A 88 -3.73 -4.59 -11.61
N ILE A 89 -4.24 -4.08 -10.50
CA ILE A 89 -3.75 -2.84 -9.88
C ILE A 89 -2.33 -3.03 -9.34
N ALA A 90 -2.00 -4.17 -8.73
CA ALA A 90 -0.64 -4.46 -8.29
C ALA A 90 0.35 -4.45 -9.47
N ARG A 91 -0.02 -5.07 -10.61
CA ARG A 91 0.79 -5.05 -11.83
C ARG A 91 1.02 -3.62 -12.34
N ILE A 92 -0.04 -2.80 -12.38
CA ILE A 92 0.06 -1.38 -12.80
C ILE A 92 0.92 -0.59 -11.81
N THR A 93 0.74 -0.81 -10.52
CA THR A 93 1.51 -0.13 -9.46
C THR A 93 3.00 -0.44 -9.57
N ILE A 94 3.37 -1.70 -9.81
CA ILE A 94 4.77 -2.11 -10.03
C ILE A 94 5.31 -1.44 -11.30
N ALA A 95 4.55 -1.46 -12.42
CA ALA A 95 4.98 -0.85 -13.68
C ALA A 95 5.15 0.68 -13.57
N GLU A 96 4.23 1.37 -12.89
CA GLU A 96 4.33 2.82 -12.64
C GLU A 96 5.47 3.15 -11.65
N GLY A 97 5.67 2.33 -10.62
CA GLY A 97 6.77 2.46 -9.67
C GLY A 97 8.14 2.38 -10.37
N ALA A 98 8.28 1.46 -11.32
CA ALA A 98 9.50 1.32 -12.12
C ALA A 98 9.77 2.53 -13.03
N ARG A 99 8.72 3.21 -13.51
CA ARG A 99 8.83 4.42 -14.36
C ARG A 99 9.14 5.70 -13.58
N ARG A 100 8.81 5.74 -12.29
CA ARG A 100 8.99 6.91 -11.42
C ARG A 100 10.09 6.64 -10.41
N VAL A 101 11.21 7.32 -10.52
CA VAL A 101 12.29 7.21 -9.54
C VAL A 101 11.77 7.51 -8.13
N GLY A 102 11.86 6.54 -7.23
CA GLY A 102 11.66 6.73 -5.80
C GLY A 102 10.22 6.80 -5.29
N ARG A 103 9.17 6.50 -6.10
CA ARG A 103 7.77 6.57 -5.64
C ARG A 103 6.87 5.56 -6.36
N ALA A 104 6.70 4.40 -5.75
CA ALA A 104 5.57 3.55 -6.11
C ALA A 104 4.27 4.22 -5.63
N PRO A 105 3.26 4.42 -6.48
CA PRO A 105 1.96 4.91 -6.04
C PRO A 105 1.24 3.81 -5.26
N GLN A 106 1.37 3.79 -3.94
CA GLN A 106 0.65 2.84 -3.06
C GLN A 106 -0.86 3.13 -3.00
N GLU A 107 -1.29 4.25 -3.63
CA GLU A 107 -2.68 4.70 -3.63
C GLU A 107 -3.63 3.68 -4.26
N GLY A 108 -3.21 2.91 -5.27
CA GLY A 108 -4.07 1.95 -5.97
C GLY A 108 -4.58 0.82 -5.07
N LEU A 109 -3.74 0.21 -4.26
CA LEU A 109 -4.14 -0.86 -3.34
C LEU A 109 -5.03 -0.33 -2.20
N ARG A 110 -4.74 0.88 -1.72
CA ARG A 110 -5.58 1.58 -0.74
C ARG A 110 -6.95 1.92 -1.31
N ASP A 111 -7.02 2.32 -2.57
CA ASP A 111 -8.29 2.60 -3.26
C ASP A 111 -9.15 1.34 -3.42
N ILE A 112 -8.54 0.16 -3.60
CA ILE A 112 -9.27 -1.12 -3.59
C ILE A 112 -9.92 -1.37 -2.22
N SER A 113 -9.18 -1.14 -1.11
CA SER A 113 -9.73 -1.31 0.23
C SER A 113 -10.86 -0.32 0.51
N THR A 114 -10.74 0.93 0.03
CA THR A 114 -11.80 1.94 0.10
C THR A 114 -13.04 1.52 -0.70
N LEU A 115 -12.83 0.98 -1.91
CA LEU A 115 -13.93 0.48 -2.73
C LEU A 115 -14.61 -0.74 -2.09
N ARG A 116 -13.83 -1.65 -1.50
CA ARG A 116 -14.36 -2.79 -0.74
C ARG A 116 -15.22 -2.33 0.45
N SER A 117 -14.76 -1.32 1.20
CA SER A 117 -15.52 -0.75 2.33
C SER A 117 -16.80 -0.05 1.87
N LEU A 118 -16.82 0.56 0.68
CA LEU A 118 -18.04 1.09 0.07
C LEU A 118 -19.09 -0.01 -0.12
N PHE A 119 -18.69 -1.18 -0.67
CA PHE A 119 -19.61 -2.31 -0.85
C PHE A 119 -20.13 -2.89 0.47
N SER A 120 -19.42 -2.75 1.57
CA SER A 120 -19.86 -3.19 2.91
C SER A 120 -20.62 -2.10 3.68
N SER A 121 -20.83 -0.91 3.08
CA SER A 121 -21.43 0.22 3.77
C SER A 121 -22.96 0.18 3.77
N GLN A 122 -23.56 0.64 4.86
CA GLN A 122 -25.00 0.86 4.97
C GLN A 122 -25.54 1.85 3.91
N GLY A 123 -24.69 2.81 3.48
CA GLY A 123 -25.07 3.79 2.46
C GLY A 123 -25.34 3.17 1.09
N LEU A 124 -24.61 2.12 0.73
CA LEU A 124 -24.87 1.41 -0.53
C LEU A 124 -26.21 0.65 -0.46
N LEU A 125 -26.52 -0.01 0.67
CA LEU A 125 -27.84 -0.65 0.87
C LEU A 125 -28.97 0.36 0.78
N ALA A 126 -28.80 1.52 1.40
CA ALA A 126 -29.80 2.60 1.36
C ALA A 126 -30.07 3.07 -0.08
N MET A 127 -29.10 3.01 -0.99
CA MET A 127 -29.33 3.31 -2.43
C MET A 127 -30.26 2.30 -3.10
N PHE A 128 -30.23 1.02 -2.70
CA PHE A 128 -31.17 0.00 -3.19
C PHE A 128 -32.54 0.15 -2.56
N ASP A 129 -32.62 0.67 -1.34
CA ASP A 129 -33.87 0.90 -0.63
C ASP A 129 -34.52 2.26 -1.00
N ALA A 130 -33.76 3.23 -1.53
CA ALA A 130 -34.28 4.55 -1.91
C ALA A 130 -35.46 4.53 -2.89
N PRO A 131 -35.55 3.67 -3.93
CA PRO A 131 -36.72 3.62 -4.80
C PRO A 131 -38.01 3.26 -4.07
N TRP A 132 -37.93 2.54 -2.94
CA TRP A 132 -39.07 2.14 -2.15
C TRP A 132 -39.75 3.32 -1.42
N VAL A 133 -39.11 4.47 -1.30
CA VAL A 133 -39.71 5.71 -0.81
C VAL A 133 -41.00 6.02 -1.58
N ILE A 134 -40.98 5.85 -2.91
CA ILE A 134 -42.13 6.10 -3.79
C ILE A 134 -43.26 5.11 -3.48
N VAL A 135 -42.93 3.82 -3.23
CA VAL A 135 -43.91 2.78 -2.91
C VAL A 135 -44.56 3.07 -1.55
N TYR A 136 -43.75 3.41 -0.52
CA TYR A 136 -44.27 3.74 0.80
C TYR A 136 -45.17 4.97 0.77
N VAL A 137 -44.76 6.04 0.05
CA VAL A 137 -45.58 7.24 -0.14
C VAL A 137 -46.88 6.90 -0.88
N GLY A 138 -46.84 6.03 -1.89
CA GLY A 138 -48.01 5.52 -2.57
C GLY A 138 -48.97 4.77 -1.66
N VAL A 139 -48.47 3.87 -0.79
CA VAL A 139 -49.27 3.14 0.19
C VAL A 139 -49.92 4.11 1.20
N ILE A 140 -49.20 5.13 1.67
CA ILE A 140 -49.78 6.17 2.54
C ILE A 140 -50.83 6.97 1.80
N ALA A 141 -50.68 7.29 0.52
CA ALA A 141 -51.65 8.01 -0.30
C ALA A 141 -52.94 7.19 -0.55
N LEU A 142 -52.81 5.87 -0.67
CA LEU A 142 -53.96 4.94 -0.78
C LEU A 142 -54.79 4.92 0.53
N ALA A 143 -54.11 5.06 1.68
CA ALA A 143 -54.82 5.15 2.95
C ALA A 143 -55.58 6.50 3.12
N HIS A 144 -54.93 7.62 2.77
CA HIS A 144 -55.58 8.94 2.73
C HIS A 144 -54.75 9.91 1.85
N PRO A 145 -55.34 10.64 0.87
CA PRO A 145 -54.64 11.50 -0.07
C PRO A 145 -53.86 12.64 0.59
N LEU A 146 -54.39 13.28 1.63
CA LEU A 146 -53.66 14.36 2.34
C LEU A 146 -52.46 13.85 3.12
N LEU A 147 -52.52 12.64 3.68
CA LEU A 147 -51.38 11.99 4.33
C LEU A 147 -50.30 11.63 3.28
N GLY A 148 -50.74 11.15 2.12
CA GLY A 148 -49.84 10.89 0.98
C GLY A 148 -49.10 12.15 0.49
N LEU A 149 -49.82 13.26 0.37
CA LEU A 149 -49.25 14.56 0.04
C LEU A 149 -48.22 15.02 1.09
N GLY A 150 -48.57 14.90 2.38
CA GLY A 150 -47.64 15.21 3.49
C GLY A 150 -46.37 14.36 3.43
N ALA A 151 -46.53 13.05 3.18
CA ALA A 151 -45.39 12.14 3.03
C ALA A 151 -44.51 12.46 1.80
N ALA A 152 -45.12 12.85 0.67
CA ALA A 152 -44.41 13.28 -0.51
C ALA A 152 -43.57 14.55 -0.29
N ILE A 153 -44.16 15.55 0.39
CA ILE A 153 -43.48 16.79 0.79
C ILE A 153 -42.31 16.44 1.73
N ALA A 154 -42.55 15.58 2.71
CA ALA A 154 -41.48 15.12 3.62
C ALA A 154 -40.33 14.45 2.90
N ALA A 155 -40.61 13.54 1.97
CA ALA A 155 -39.59 12.88 1.14
C ALA A 155 -38.82 13.89 0.29
N LEU A 156 -39.50 14.90 -0.30
CA LEU A 156 -38.83 15.96 -1.10
C LEU A 156 -37.92 16.82 -0.22
N VAL A 157 -38.35 17.20 0.99
CA VAL A 157 -37.53 17.96 1.93
C VAL A 157 -36.28 17.18 2.32
N MET A 158 -36.43 15.88 2.63
CA MET A 158 -35.30 15.03 2.95
C MET A 158 -34.34 14.86 1.77
N LEU A 159 -34.84 14.72 0.54
CA LEU A 159 -34.03 14.68 -0.68
C LEU A 159 -33.27 16.00 -0.88
N ALA A 160 -33.94 17.16 -0.69
CA ALA A 160 -33.29 18.45 -0.75
C ALA A 160 -32.16 18.59 0.28
N LEU A 161 -32.36 18.12 1.51
CA LEU A 161 -31.30 18.08 2.53
C LEU A 161 -30.13 17.20 2.12
N ALA A 162 -30.37 16.05 1.46
CA ALA A 162 -29.31 15.19 0.96
C ALA A 162 -28.47 15.89 -0.14
N LEU A 163 -29.12 16.60 -1.06
CA LEU A 163 -28.44 17.37 -2.11
C LEU A 163 -27.65 18.56 -1.53
N VAL A 164 -28.20 19.26 -0.55
CA VAL A 164 -27.51 20.34 0.17
C VAL A 164 -26.28 19.78 0.91
N ASN A 165 -26.41 18.63 1.56
CA ASN A 165 -25.27 17.97 2.22
C ASN A 165 -24.15 17.64 1.22
N ASP A 166 -24.47 17.09 0.03
CA ASP A 166 -23.47 16.84 -1.03
C ASP A 166 -22.75 18.14 -1.41
N PHE A 167 -23.51 19.16 -1.73
CA PHE A 167 -22.98 20.44 -2.20
C PHE A 167 -22.04 21.10 -1.18
N ILE A 168 -22.40 21.05 0.11
CA ILE A 168 -21.60 21.66 1.19
C ILE A 168 -20.34 20.84 1.53
N THR A 169 -20.42 19.50 1.51
CA THR A 169 -19.34 18.66 2.07
C THR A 169 -18.36 18.14 1.01
N ARG A 170 -18.75 18.08 -0.25
CA ARG A 170 -17.97 17.47 -1.33
C ARG A 170 -16.55 18.06 -1.48
N ARG A 171 -16.44 19.39 -1.58
CA ARG A 171 -15.14 20.07 -1.77
C ARG A 171 -14.23 19.89 -0.54
N ASP A 172 -14.82 19.96 0.64
CA ASP A 172 -14.09 19.83 1.91
C ASP A 172 -13.51 18.41 2.06
N ILE A 173 -14.29 17.38 1.70
CA ILE A 173 -13.82 15.97 1.72
C ILE A 173 -12.65 15.77 0.74
N GLU A 174 -12.75 16.31 -0.47
CA GLU A 174 -11.67 16.20 -1.47
C GLU A 174 -10.38 16.91 -1.03
N SER A 175 -10.48 18.10 -0.42
CA SER A 175 -9.32 18.83 0.09
C SER A 175 -8.68 18.15 1.28
N LEU A 176 -9.49 17.64 2.22
CA LEU A 176 -9.03 16.85 3.36
C LEU A 176 -8.27 15.60 2.91
N GLN A 177 -8.79 14.85 1.94
CA GLN A 177 -8.12 13.65 1.42
C GLN A 177 -6.77 13.98 0.81
N ARG A 178 -6.66 15.09 0.03
CA ARG A 178 -5.39 15.52 -0.56
C ARG A 178 -4.35 15.90 0.49
N ALA A 179 -4.76 16.66 1.52
CA ALA A 179 -3.88 17.05 2.61
C ALA A 179 -3.42 15.83 3.44
N ALA A 180 -4.34 14.94 3.79
CA ALA A 180 -4.03 13.71 4.53
C ALA A 180 -3.08 12.79 3.75
N ALA A 181 -3.31 12.60 2.43
CA ALA A 181 -2.41 11.85 1.57
C ALA A 181 -1.02 12.49 1.47
N GLY A 182 -0.94 13.84 1.49
CA GLY A 182 0.32 14.58 1.54
C GLY A 182 1.13 14.31 2.82
N ALA A 183 0.46 14.32 3.97
CA ALA A 183 1.08 14.02 5.27
C ALA A 183 1.57 12.56 5.36
N SER A 184 0.76 11.59 4.90
CA SER A 184 1.15 10.17 4.86
C SER A 184 2.36 9.93 3.96
N ARG A 185 2.36 10.49 2.74
CA ARG A 185 3.49 10.35 1.80
C ARG A 185 4.79 10.93 2.36
N TYR A 186 4.71 12.06 3.10
CA TYR A 186 5.88 12.64 3.75
C TYR A 186 6.45 11.70 4.82
N LEU A 187 5.59 11.10 5.65
CA LEU A 187 6.02 10.16 6.68
C LEU A 187 6.65 8.90 6.08
N GLU A 188 6.00 8.31 5.06
CA GLU A 188 6.51 7.15 4.33
C GLU A 188 7.91 7.41 3.74
N ALA A 189 8.11 8.58 3.09
CA ALA A 189 9.41 8.98 2.57
C ALA A 189 10.47 9.18 3.68
N SER A 190 10.05 9.64 4.87
CA SER A 190 10.95 9.80 6.01
C SER A 190 11.35 8.45 6.62
N LEU A 191 10.43 7.46 6.62
CA LEU A 191 10.69 6.12 7.13
C LEU A 191 11.71 5.34 6.27
N GLN A 192 11.80 5.63 4.97
CA GLN A 192 12.82 5.02 4.10
C GLN A 192 14.26 5.38 4.53
N ASN A 193 14.44 6.49 5.25
CA ASN A 193 15.73 6.94 5.77
C ASN A 193 15.73 6.97 7.31
N ALA A 194 15.00 6.04 7.95
CA ALA A 194 14.82 6.03 9.40
C ALA A 194 16.13 5.86 10.17
N GLU A 195 17.05 5.04 9.67
CA GLU A 195 18.37 4.81 10.25
C GLU A 195 19.18 6.12 10.33
N VAL A 196 19.24 6.85 9.21
CA VAL A 196 19.94 8.14 9.15
C VAL A 196 19.27 9.16 10.06
N ALA A 197 17.94 9.19 10.06
CA ALA A 197 17.18 10.09 10.92
C ALA A 197 17.45 9.84 12.40
N GLN A 198 17.57 8.58 12.79
CA GLN A 198 17.86 8.18 14.17
C GLN A 198 19.33 8.43 14.53
N ALA A 199 20.27 8.05 13.65
CA ALA A 199 21.70 8.24 13.90
C ALA A 199 22.11 9.72 14.04
N LEU A 200 21.44 10.61 13.28
CA LEU A 200 21.71 12.06 13.31
C LEU A 200 20.79 12.83 14.28
N GLY A 201 19.92 12.16 15.05
CA GLY A 201 18.99 12.81 15.97
C GLY A 201 17.95 13.70 15.26
N MET A 202 17.60 13.42 13.99
CA MET A 202 16.71 14.26 13.18
C MET A 202 15.22 14.01 13.46
N THR A 203 14.88 13.08 14.34
CA THR A 203 13.50 12.63 14.58
C THR A 203 12.57 13.77 14.91
N ASP A 204 12.96 14.67 15.82
CA ASP A 204 12.13 15.80 16.22
C ASP A 204 11.93 16.83 15.09
N ALA A 205 12.96 17.06 14.28
CA ALA A 205 12.86 17.94 13.10
C ALA A 205 11.94 17.36 12.03
N LEU A 206 12.00 16.05 11.78
CA LEU A 206 11.09 15.35 10.87
C LEU A 206 9.65 15.36 11.38
N LEU A 207 9.46 15.10 12.68
CA LEU A 207 8.16 15.18 13.32
C LEU A 207 7.58 16.60 13.30
N ALA A 208 8.38 17.63 13.50
CA ALA A 208 7.93 19.02 13.40
C ALA A 208 7.40 19.34 11.98
N ARG A 209 8.12 18.93 10.95
CA ARG A 209 7.68 19.08 9.53
C ARG A 209 6.44 18.24 9.22
N TRP A 210 6.38 17.00 9.70
CA TRP A 210 5.21 16.17 9.54
C TRP A 210 3.99 16.77 10.25
N ARG A 211 4.16 17.25 11.50
CA ARG A 211 3.11 17.94 12.27
C ARG A 211 2.57 19.14 11.50
N SER A 212 3.43 19.94 10.85
CA SER A 212 2.99 21.07 10.02
C SER A 212 2.09 20.61 8.86
N LYS A 213 2.48 19.55 8.12
CA LYS A 213 1.66 18.97 7.05
C LYS A 213 0.37 18.34 7.57
N ASN A 214 0.44 17.64 8.70
CA ASN A 214 -0.70 17.02 9.34
C ASN A 214 -1.65 18.05 9.98
N ALA A 215 -1.13 19.19 10.42
CA ALA A 215 -1.93 20.30 10.93
C ALA A 215 -2.87 20.87 9.86
N GLU A 216 -2.42 20.93 8.59
CA GLU A 216 -3.28 21.31 7.46
C GLU A 216 -4.44 20.31 7.29
N ALA A 217 -4.16 19.00 7.31
CA ALA A 217 -5.19 17.97 7.25
C ALA A 217 -6.15 18.08 8.46
N THR A 218 -5.63 18.29 9.66
CA THR A 218 -6.42 18.43 10.89
C THR A 218 -7.27 19.70 10.87
N ALA A 219 -6.72 20.81 10.36
CA ALA A 219 -7.45 22.07 10.19
C ALA A 219 -8.64 21.92 9.24
N LEU A 220 -8.51 21.14 8.18
CA LEU A 220 -9.60 20.82 7.25
C LEU A 220 -10.58 19.77 7.83
N GLN A 221 -10.10 18.84 8.66
CA GLN A 221 -10.92 17.79 9.24
C GLN A 221 -11.97 18.33 10.23
N ARG A 222 -11.59 19.27 11.10
CA ARG A 222 -12.49 19.84 12.11
C ARG A 222 -13.76 20.47 11.51
N PRO A 223 -13.67 21.43 10.56
CA PRO A 223 -14.86 22.05 9.96
C PRO A 223 -15.67 21.03 9.13
N THR A 224 -15.00 20.13 8.40
CA THR A 224 -15.68 19.09 7.61
C THR A 224 -16.49 18.15 8.52
N ALA A 225 -15.90 17.69 9.62
CA ALA A 225 -16.59 16.86 10.61
C ALA A 225 -17.75 17.61 11.26
N SER A 226 -17.55 18.87 11.67
CA SER A 226 -18.59 19.71 12.26
C SER A 226 -19.78 19.92 11.32
N LYS A 227 -19.54 20.21 10.04
CA LYS A 227 -20.59 20.33 9.02
C LYS A 227 -21.35 19.02 8.84
N SER A 228 -20.67 17.87 8.78
CA SER A 228 -21.30 16.55 8.64
C SER A 228 -22.16 16.20 9.86
N VAL A 229 -21.68 16.47 11.08
CA VAL A 229 -22.43 16.26 12.32
C VAL A 229 -23.65 17.15 12.37
N LEU A 230 -23.52 18.43 12.01
CA LEU A 230 -24.62 19.38 11.96
C LEU A 230 -25.69 18.93 10.94
N MET A 231 -25.29 18.53 9.73
CA MET A 231 -26.22 18.04 8.71
C MET A 231 -26.95 16.77 9.17
N ALA A 232 -26.25 15.84 9.81
CA ALA A 232 -26.87 14.65 10.38
C ALA A 232 -27.87 15.01 11.51
N ALA A 233 -27.55 15.97 12.37
CA ALA A 233 -28.42 16.45 13.41
C ALA A 233 -29.68 17.13 12.82
N ILE A 234 -29.53 18.04 11.87
CA ILE A 234 -30.62 18.70 11.16
C ILE A 234 -31.53 17.65 10.51
N THR A 235 -30.97 16.70 9.77
CA THR A 235 -31.72 15.65 9.08
C THR A 235 -32.55 14.81 10.06
N ARG A 236 -31.95 14.42 11.20
CA ARG A 236 -32.62 13.65 12.24
C ARG A 236 -33.77 14.47 12.88
N THR A 237 -33.51 15.74 13.18
CA THR A 237 -34.53 16.63 13.77
C THR A 237 -35.67 16.89 12.79
N VAL A 238 -35.37 17.18 11.52
CA VAL A 238 -36.40 17.37 10.48
C VAL A 238 -37.26 16.13 10.33
N ARG A 239 -36.67 14.92 10.33
CA ARG A 239 -37.44 13.67 10.31
C ARG A 239 -38.39 13.57 11.51
N GLN A 240 -37.91 13.88 12.72
CA GLN A 240 -38.78 13.86 13.93
C GLN A 240 -39.92 14.88 13.85
N VAL A 241 -39.61 16.11 13.44
CA VAL A 241 -40.61 17.15 13.24
C VAL A 241 -41.68 16.71 12.24
N VAL A 242 -41.23 16.17 11.09
CA VAL A 242 -42.17 15.66 10.08
C VAL A 242 -43.05 14.52 10.61
N GLN A 243 -42.46 13.59 11.39
CA GLN A 243 -43.22 12.52 12.02
C GLN A 243 -44.32 13.06 13.01
N VAL A 244 -43.98 14.07 13.82
CA VAL A 244 -44.91 14.72 14.74
C VAL A 244 -46.00 15.46 13.97
N LEU A 245 -45.63 16.22 12.92
CA LEU A 245 -46.63 16.92 12.08
C LEU A 245 -47.56 15.92 11.37
N MET A 246 -47.01 14.80 10.91
CA MET A 246 -47.81 13.75 10.26
C MET A 246 -48.77 13.07 11.21
N LEU A 247 -48.34 12.82 12.48
CA LEU A 247 -49.21 12.32 13.54
C LEU A 247 -50.30 13.33 13.85
N GLY A 248 -49.98 14.62 13.95
CA GLY A 248 -50.95 15.70 14.16
C GLY A 248 -51.98 15.85 13.02
N LEU A 249 -51.50 15.75 11.75
CA LEU A 249 -52.38 15.74 10.60
C LEU A 249 -53.32 14.51 10.61
N GLY A 250 -52.75 13.33 10.93
CA GLY A 250 -53.53 12.10 11.09
C GLY A 250 -54.61 12.24 12.18
N ALA A 251 -54.24 12.78 13.35
CA ALA A 251 -55.20 13.03 14.46
C ALA A 251 -56.33 14.01 14.05
N TRP A 252 -55.99 15.08 13.32
CA TRP A 252 -56.97 16.00 12.79
C TRP A 252 -57.97 15.33 11.83
N LEU A 253 -57.50 14.41 10.95
CA LEU A 253 -58.36 13.64 10.05
C LEU A 253 -59.23 12.65 10.81
N VAL A 254 -58.73 12.04 11.91
CA VAL A 254 -59.51 11.16 12.78
C VAL A 254 -60.64 11.95 13.47
N ILE A 255 -60.38 13.16 13.98
CA ILE A 255 -61.40 14.04 14.58
C ILE A 255 -62.48 14.41 13.55
N LYS A 256 -62.11 14.58 12.28
CA LYS A 256 -63.08 14.81 11.20
C LYS A 256 -63.85 13.59 10.76
N GLY A 257 -63.47 12.39 11.20
CA GLY A 257 -64.08 11.13 10.79
C GLY A 257 -63.63 10.66 9.39
N GLU A 258 -62.58 11.29 8.80
CA GLU A 258 -62.06 10.96 7.45
C GLU A 258 -60.98 9.86 7.51
N ALA A 259 -60.47 9.55 8.70
CA ALA A 259 -59.46 8.49 8.91
C ALA A 259 -59.70 7.74 10.23
N THR A 260 -59.12 6.55 10.39
CA THR A 260 -59.15 5.77 11.62
C THR A 260 -57.90 5.99 12.45
N ALA A 261 -57.90 5.64 13.74
CA ALA A 261 -56.75 5.67 14.61
C ALA A 261 -55.65 4.73 14.12
N GLY A 262 -56.01 3.57 13.54
CA GLY A 262 -55.08 2.64 12.94
C GLY A 262 -54.37 3.22 11.73
N VAL A 263 -55.09 3.92 10.84
CA VAL A 263 -54.50 4.63 9.68
C VAL A 263 -53.49 5.68 10.13
N MET A 264 -53.82 6.47 11.17
CA MET A 264 -52.91 7.48 11.72
C MET A 264 -51.57 6.89 12.19
N ILE A 265 -51.61 5.79 12.94
CA ILE A 265 -50.39 5.14 13.48
C ILE A 265 -49.65 4.40 12.40
N ALA A 266 -50.34 3.66 11.53
CA ALA A 266 -49.75 2.94 10.42
C ALA A 266 -48.99 3.87 9.44
N THR A 267 -49.61 5.00 9.06
CA THR A 267 -49.00 5.97 8.14
C THR A 267 -47.79 6.67 8.75
N THR A 268 -47.81 6.98 10.05
CA THR A 268 -46.65 7.54 10.75
C THR A 268 -45.50 6.54 10.82
N THR A 269 -45.78 5.26 11.04
CA THR A 269 -44.77 4.17 11.02
C THR A 269 -44.19 4.00 9.64
N LEU A 270 -45.02 3.98 8.57
CA LEU A 270 -44.58 3.90 7.18
C LEU A 270 -43.74 5.09 6.77
N LEU A 271 -44.11 6.30 7.20
CA LEU A 271 -43.33 7.50 6.94
C LEU A 271 -41.90 7.38 7.51
N GLY A 272 -41.79 6.87 8.74
CA GLY A 272 -40.47 6.61 9.35
C GLY A 272 -39.60 5.65 8.51
N ARG A 273 -40.22 4.64 7.91
CA ARG A 273 -39.55 3.70 7.00
C ARG A 273 -39.20 4.32 5.65
N ALA A 274 -40.11 5.12 5.10
CA ALA A 274 -39.88 5.84 3.84
C ALA A 274 -38.70 6.79 3.91
N LEU A 275 -38.49 7.48 5.02
CA LEU A 275 -37.41 8.48 5.17
C LEU A 275 -36.07 7.86 5.59
N ALA A 276 -36.05 6.64 6.13
CA ALA A 276 -34.85 5.97 6.62
C ALA A 276 -33.70 5.83 5.57
N PRO A 277 -33.96 5.43 4.32
CA PRO A 277 -32.89 5.32 3.32
C PRO A 277 -32.16 6.64 3.05
N VAL A 278 -32.89 7.76 3.02
CA VAL A 278 -32.31 9.09 2.78
C VAL A 278 -31.40 9.49 3.96
N GLU A 279 -31.83 9.24 5.20
CA GLU A 279 -31.01 9.49 6.39
C GLU A 279 -29.74 8.65 6.38
N GLN A 280 -29.82 7.37 6.01
CA GLN A 280 -28.67 6.47 5.92
C GLN A 280 -27.68 6.90 4.83
N VAL A 281 -28.14 7.37 3.68
CA VAL A 281 -27.29 7.94 2.63
C VAL A 281 -26.54 9.16 3.16
N ILE A 282 -27.24 10.09 3.85
CA ILE A 282 -26.61 11.28 4.43
C ILE A 282 -25.55 10.86 5.49
N GLY A 283 -25.90 9.93 6.38
CA GLY A 283 -25.00 9.42 7.41
C GLY A 283 -23.74 8.72 6.86
N SER A 284 -23.89 8.06 5.72
CA SER A 284 -22.80 7.33 5.04
C SER A 284 -22.12 8.14 3.92
N TRP A 285 -22.46 9.44 3.78
CA TRP A 285 -22.06 10.27 2.64
C TRP A 285 -20.55 10.29 2.41
N ARG A 286 -19.78 10.36 3.47
CA ARG A 286 -18.30 10.34 3.39
C ARG A 286 -17.79 9.06 2.71
N VAL A 287 -18.30 7.90 3.11
CA VAL A 287 -17.88 6.61 2.54
C VAL A 287 -18.27 6.49 1.06
N LEU A 288 -19.47 7.01 0.71
CA LEU A 288 -19.94 7.05 -0.68
C LEU A 288 -19.06 7.97 -1.54
N ALA A 289 -18.71 9.15 -1.04
CA ALA A 289 -17.84 10.10 -1.74
C ALA A 289 -16.41 9.55 -1.92
N GLU A 290 -15.84 8.96 -0.86
CA GLU A 290 -14.51 8.32 -0.90
C GLU A 290 -14.49 7.15 -1.87
N GLY A 291 -15.50 6.28 -1.83
CA GLY A 291 -15.64 5.15 -2.74
C GLY A 291 -15.80 5.58 -4.20
N ARG A 292 -16.61 6.62 -4.48
CA ARG A 292 -16.74 7.18 -5.84
C ARG A 292 -15.42 7.75 -6.36
N ALA A 293 -14.66 8.44 -5.51
CA ALA A 293 -13.36 8.99 -5.87
C ALA A 293 -12.35 7.86 -6.14
N ALA A 294 -12.31 6.82 -5.29
CA ALA A 294 -11.49 5.63 -5.50
C ALA A 294 -11.84 4.91 -6.81
N TYR A 295 -13.14 4.72 -7.09
CA TYR A 295 -13.61 4.14 -8.36
C TYR A 295 -13.09 4.91 -9.58
N GLY A 296 -13.16 6.26 -9.54
CA GLY A 296 -12.65 7.11 -10.61
C GLY A 296 -11.13 7.04 -10.79
N ARG A 297 -10.35 6.92 -9.69
CA ARG A 297 -8.89 6.76 -9.76
C ARG A 297 -8.50 5.38 -10.30
N LEU A 298 -9.09 4.32 -9.77
CA LEU A 298 -8.88 2.95 -10.25
C LEU A 298 -9.27 2.80 -11.72
N GLY A 299 -10.36 3.47 -12.17
CA GLY A 299 -10.76 3.50 -13.58
C GLY A 299 -9.67 4.05 -14.48
N ARG A 300 -9.13 5.21 -14.14
CA ARG A 300 -8.03 5.81 -14.90
C ARG A 300 -6.76 4.94 -14.92
N MET A 301 -6.44 4.27 -13.81
CA MET A 301 -5.31 3.34 -13.77
C MET A 301 -5.51 2.15 -14.71
N LEU A 302 -6.70 1.56 -14.73
CA LEU A 302 -7.02 0.42 -15.60
C LEU A 302 -7.08 0.83 -17.08
N ASP A 303 -7.63 1.99 -17.41
CA ASP A 303 -7.69 2.49 -18.78
C ASP A 303 -6.28 2.71 -19.36
N LEU A 304 -5.30 3.12 -18.52
CA LEU A 304 -3.89 3.20 -18.91
C LEU A 304 -3.27 1.82 -19.18
N ALA A 305 -3.73 0.77 -18.51
CA ALA A 305 -3.24 -0.59 -18.73
C ALA A 305 -3.83 -1.23 -20.00
N ASP A 306 -5.11 -0.97 -20.28
CA ASP A 306 -5.79 -1.48 -21.47
C ASP A 306 -5.27 -0.85 -22.78
N ALA A 307 -4.54 0.28 -22.68
CA ALA A 307 -3.91 0.95 -23.82
C ALA A 307 -2.64 0.25 -24.34
N VAL A 308 -2.21 -0.87 -23.73
CA VAL A 308 -1.08 -1.67 -24.24
C VAL A 308 -1.58 -2.46 -25.47
N PRO A 309 -1.05 -2.17 -26.68
CA PRO A 309 -1.50 -2.87 -27.89
C PRO A 309 -1.24 -4.39 -27.78
N MET A 310 -2.09 -5.19 -28.40
CA MET A 310 -1.83 -6.62 -28.59
C MET A 310 -0.56 -6.76 -29.42
N HIS A 311 0.48 -7.31 -28.84
CA HIS A 311 1.75 -7.53 -29.53
C HIS A 311 1.75 -8.91 -30.19
N MET A 312 2.29 -8.96 -31.40
CA MET A 312 2.67 -10.21 -32.03
C MET A 312 3.90 -10.77 -31.31
N ALA A 313 3.91 -12.06 -31.01
CA ALA A 313 5.07 -12.71 -30.44
C ALA A 313 6.29 -12.53 -31.36
N LEU A 314 7.37 -11.99 -30.82
CA LEU A 314 8.60 -11.79 -31.56
C LEU A 314 9.54 -13.00 -31.37
N PRO A 315 10.37 -13.37 -32.38
CA PRO A 315 11.33 -14.45 -32.24
C PRO A 315 12.38 -14.12 -31.17
N ALA A 316 13.00 -15.15 -30.58
CA ALA A 316 14.06 -14.95 -29.58
C ALA A 316 15.18 -14.08 -30.16
N PRO A 317 15.63 -13.03 -29.43
CA PRO A 317 16.59 -12.07 -29.95
C PRO A 317 18.00 -12.68 -30.07
N SER A 318 18.75 -12.24 -31.07
CA SER A 318 20.18 -12.57 -31.22
C SER A 318 21.06 -11.70 -30.33
N GLY A 319 20.60 -10.49 -29.99
CA GLY A 319 21.29 -9.56 -29.11
C GLY A 319 21.93 -8.35 -29.81
N ARG A 320 21.64 -8.08 -31.10
CA ARG A 320 22.06 -6.83 -31.74
C ARG A 320 21.31 -5.66 -31.15
N LEU A 321 22.01 -4.64 -30.65
CA LEU A 321 21.39 -3.48 -30.01
C LEU A 321 21.73 -2.21 -30.78
N SER A 322 20.72 -1.38 -31.07
CA SER A 322 20.94 -0.04 -31.65
C SER A 322 20.12 1.02 -30.89
N ALA A 323 20.74 2.16 -30.68
CA ALA A 323 20.13 3.36 -30.13
C ALA A 323 20.28 4.48 -31.15
N GLN A 324 19.19 5.18 -31.49
CA GLN A 324 19.18 6.22 -32.52
C GLN A 324 18.52 7.48 -31.98
N GLY A 325 19.28 8.56 -31.87
CA GLY A 325 18.81 9.90 -31.53
C GLY A 325 18.09 9.99 -30.19
N LEU A 326 18.55 9.27 -29.14
CA LEU A 326 17.88 9.22 -27.86
C LEU A 326 17.87 10.58 -27.16
N VAL A 327 16.68 11.13 -26.93
CA VAL A 327 16.48 12.33 -26.13
C VAL A 327 15.62 11.96 -24.93
N TYR A 328 16.03 12.38 -23.75
CA TYR A 328 15.25 12.21 -22.53
C TYR A 328 15.27 13.48 -21.69
N ARG A 329 14.09 13.94 -21.27
CA ARG A 329 13.89 15.08 -20.38
C ARG A 329 13.39 14.65 -19.02
N ALA A 330 13.77 15.37 -17.98
CA ALA A 330 13.30 15.12 -16.65
C ALA A 330 11.77 15.26 -16.56
N PRO A 331 11.04 14.34 -15.91
CA PRO A 331 9.57 14.40 -15.82
C PRO A 331 9.02 15.64 -15.07
N GLN A 332 9.84 16.29 -14.25
CA GLN A 332 9.48 17.44 -13.41
C GLN A 332 10.23 18.72 -13.81
N GLY A 333 10.63 18.85 -15.07
CA GLY A 333 11.32 20.03 -15.57
C GLY A 333 11.64 19.87 -17.05
N ASP A 334 12.04 20.96 -17.68
CA ASP A 334 12.42 20.95 -19.11
C ASP A 334 13.89 20.59 -19.34
N GLN A 335 14.59 20.16 -18.27
CA GLN A 335 16.00 19.80 -18.33
C GLN A 335 16.21 18.56 -19.18
N VAL A 336 17.01 18.70 -20.25
CA VAL A 336 17.45 17.60 -21.09
C VAL A 336 18.55 16.82 -20.38
N ILE A 337 18.27 15.54 -20.04
CA ILE A 337 19.24 14.64 -19.41
C ILE A 337 20.04 13.90 -20.47
N LEU A 338 19.41 13.49 -21.59
CA LEU A 338 20.06 12.90 -22.75
C LEU A 338 19.68 13.67 -24.00
N GLY A 339 20.67 14.06 -24.81
CA GLY A 339 20.51 14.92 -25.98
C GLY A 339 21.03 14.31 -27.27
N GLY A 340 20.28 13.35 -27.88
CA GLY A 340 20.58 12.85 -29.22
C GLY A 340 21.62 11.71 -29.25
N ILE A 341 21.65 10.81 -28.25
CA ILE A 341 22.61 9.72 -28.18
C ILE A 341 22.32 8.66 -29.24
N SER A 342 23.35 8.27 -30.00
CA SER A 342 23.29 7.22 -31.02
C SER A 342 24.49 6.31 -30.92
N PHE A 343 24.25 4.99 -30.95
CA PHE A 343 25.30 3.95 -31.02
C PHE A 343 24.71 2.64 -31.52
N SER A 344 25.57 1.68 -31.87
CA SER A 344 25.16 0.34 -32.28
C SER A 344 26.18 -0.73 -31.80
N LEU A 345 25.64 -1.87 -31.38
CA LEU A 345 26.42 -3.04 -30.95
C LEU A 345 25.99 -4.24 -31.76
N ALA A 346 26.96 -5.01 -32.22
CA ALA A 346 26.73 -6.34 -32.78
C ALA A 346 26.38 -7.33 -31.64
N ALA A 347 25.78 -8.47 -31.99
CA ALA A 347 25.55 -9.53 -31.03
C ALA A 347 26.86 -10.03 -30.42
N GLY A 348 26.92 -10.10 -29.09
CA GLY A 348 28.10 -10.54 -28.35
C GLY A 348 29.15 -9.47 -28.08
N GLU A 349 29.00 -8.23 -28.57
CA GLU A 349 29.93 -7.15 -28.26
C GLU A 349 29.75 -6.61 -26.84
N VAL A 350 30.85 -6.21 -26.21
CA VAL A 350 30.85 -5.60 -24.88
C VAL A 350 31.18 -4.12 -25.00
N MET A 351 30.36 -3.24 -24.45
CA MET A 351 30.57 -1.79 -24.46
C MET A 351 30.65 -1.22 -23.05
N ALA A 352 31.65 -0.38 -22.79
CA ALA A 352 31.71 0.46 -21.61
C ALA A 352 31.03 1.81 -21.85
N VAL A 353 30.24 2.28 -20.88
CA VAL A 353 29.75 3.65 -20.83
C VAL A 353 30.46 4.40 -19.70
N VAL A 354 31.22 5.42 -20.07
CA VAL A 354 32.09 6.20 -19.17
C VAL A 354 31.65 7.66 -19.17
N GLY A 355 31.91 8.37 -18.09
CA GLY A 355 31.66 9.81 -18.02
C GLY A 355 31.53 10.28 -16.56
N PRO A 356 31.54 11.60 -16.31
CA PRO A 356 31.40 12.15 -14.95
C PRO A 356 30.07 11.80 -14.31
N SER A 357 29.96 12.04 -13.01
CA SER A 357 28.69 11.91 -12.29
C SER A 357 27.66 12.85 -12.91
N ALA A 358 26.39 12.43 -12.93
CA ALA A 358 25.27 13.14 -13.54
C ALA A 358 25.35 13.33 -15.09
N ALA A 359 26.26 12.66 -15.80
CA ALA A 359 26.31 12.68 -17.27
C ALA A 359 25.15 11.95 -17.97
N GLY A 360 24.24 11.31 -17.22
CA GLY A 360 23.08 10.59 -17.76
C GLY A 360 23.29 9.08 -17.96
N LYS A 361 24.37 8.48 -17.45
CA LYS A 361 24.71 7.05 -17.60
C LYS A 361 23.61 6.12 -17.13
N SER A 362 23.16 6.25 -15.89
CA SER A 362 22.07 5.41 -15.34
C SER A 362 20.72 5.67 -16.02
N THR A 363 20.48 6.90 -16.50
CA THR A 363 19.31 7.23 -17.33
C THR A 363 19.36 6.48 -18.66
N LEU A 364 20.53 6.42 -19.30
CA LEU A 364 20.71 5.66 -20.52
C LEU A 364 20.42 4.17 -20.28
N ILE A 365 20.99 3.56 -19.25
CA ILE A 365 20.73 2.15 -18.90
C ILE A 365 19.23 1.91 -18.69
N ARG A 366 18.52 2.77 -17.94
CA ARG A 366 17.07 2.62 -17.72
C ARG A 366 16.24 2.74 -19.00
N ILE A 367 16.69 3.53 -19.99
CA ILE A 367 16.06 3.58 -21.32
C ILE A 367 16.37 2.30 -22.10
N LEU A 368 17.60 1.79 -22.04
CA LEU A 368 18.00 0.55 -22.69
C LEU A 368 17.30 -0.69 -22.12
N THR A 369 16.92 -0.68 -20.82
CA THR A 369 16.00 -1.72 -20.27
C THR A 369 14.60 -1.60 -20.85
N GLY A 370 14.25 -0.49 -21.52
CA GLY A 370 12.91 -0.17 -21.98
C GLY A 370 11.91 0.14 -20.85
N VAL A 371 12.38 0.26 -19.60
CA VAL A 371 11.52 0.69 -18.46
C VAL A 371 11.15 2.15 -18.60
N TRP A 372 12.11 2.98 -19.03
CA TRP A 372 11.89 4.38 -19.32
C TRP A 372 11.78 4.59 -20.83
N LYS A 373 10.70 5.29 -21.24
CA LYS A 373 10.49 5.63 -22.65
C LYS A 373 11.19 6.96 -22.95
N PRO A 374 12.04 7.03 -24.00
CA PRO A 374 12.64 8.30 -24.41
C PRO A 374 11.59 9.27 -24.97
N ASN A 375 11.84 10.58 -24.87
CA ASN A 375 10.98 11.62 -25.46
C ASN A 375 11.11 11.65 -26.99
N ALA A 376 12.30 11.35 -27.50
CA ALA A 376 12.56 11.18 -28.93
C ALA A 376 13.64 10.13 -29.15
N GLY A 377 13.72 9.58 -30.35
CA GLY A 377 14.62 8.48 -30.67
C GLY A 377 14.03 7.11 -30.33
N VAL A 378 14.77 6.07 -30.65
CA VAL A 378 14.35 4.67 -30.47
C VAL A 378 15.52 3.78 -30.08
N VAL A 379 15.24 2.79 -29.25
CA VAL A 379 16.14 1.66 -28.93
C VAL A 379 15.59 0.41 -29.63
N ARG A 380 16.40 -0.26 -30.41
CA ARG A 380 16.02 -1.52 -31.07
C ARG A 380 16.90 -2.67 -30.62
N LEU A 381 16.24 -3.79 -30.33
CA LEU A 381 16.88 -5.08 -30.14
C LEU A 381 16.50 -5.95 -31.32
N ASP A 382 17.48 -6.34 -32.15
CA ASP A 382 17.28 -7.07 -33.42
C ASP A 382 16.20 -6.43 -34.31
N GLU A 383 16.35 -5.13 -34.58
CA GLU A 383 15.45 -4.28 -35.39
C GLU A 383 14.08 -3.96 -34.73
N ALA A 384 13.64 -4.68 -33.70
CA ALA A 384 12.41 -4.42 -33.02
C ALA A 384 12.59 -3.35 -31.89
N ASP A 385 11.67 -2.39 -31.80
CA ASP A 385 11.67 -1.39 -30.71
C ASP A 385 11.48 -2.07 -29.36
N ILE A 386 12.44 -1.88 -28.45
CA ILE A 386 12.45 -2.47 -27.10
C ILE A 386 11.22 -2.09 -26.27
N ASN A 387 10.57 -0.98 -26.57
CA ASN A 387 9.35 -0.53 -25.90
C ASN A 387 8.10 -1.27 -26.39
N GLN A 388 8.18 -1.93 -27.56
CA GLN A 388 7.09 -2.73 -28.11
C GLN A 388 7.16 -4.19 -27.67
N TRP A 389 8.27 -4.66 -27.12
CA TRP A 389 8.38 -6.01 -26.60
C TRP A 389 7.53 -6.19 -25.33
N PRO A 390 6.69 -7.26 -25.26
CA PRO A 390 6.06 -7.66 -24.00
C PRO A 390 7.12 -7.98 -22.95
N ARG A 391 6.98 -7.42 -21.75
CA ARG A 391 7.99 -7.62 -20.69
C ARG A 391 8.19 -9.10 -20.31
N ALA A 392 7.11 -9.90 -20.38
CA ALA A 392 7.17 -11.32 -20.11
C ALA A 392 8.03 -12.09 -21.14
N GLU A 393 8.08 -11.62 -22.39
CA GLU A 393 8.88 -12.22 -23.46
C GLU A 393 10.31 -11.69 -23.49
N LEU A 394 10.50 -10.38 -23.27
CA LEU A 394 11.84 -9.76 -23.25
C LEU A 394 12.65 -10.16 -22.01
N GLY A 395 11.99 -10.28 -20.85
CA GLY A 395 12.61 -10.53 -19.55
C GLY A 395 13.57 -11.73 -19.53
N PRO A 396 13.21 -12.91 -20.08
CA PRO A 396 14.11 -14.06 -20.15
C PRO A 396 15.41 -13.79 -20.93
N HIS A 397 15.37 -12.91 -21.92
CA HIS A 397 16.49 -12.60 -22.81
C HIS A 397 17.31 -11.40 -22.33
N MET A 398 16.93 -10.74 -21.24
CA MET A 398 17.60 -9.58 -20.69
C MET A 398 18.09 -9.83 -19.26
N GLY A 399 19.35 -9.51 -18.99
CA GLY A 399 19.91 -9.38 -17.65
C GLY A 399 20.08 -7.91 -17.28
N TYR A 400 19.77 -7.57 -16.03
CA TYR A 400 19.94 -6.21 -15.54
C TYR A 400 20.42 -6.19 -14.08
N VAL A 401 21.49 -5.45 -13.83
CA VAL A 401 22.00 -5.13 -12.50
C VAL A 401 21.92 -3.61 -12.31
N PRO A 402 21.04 -3.10 -11.46
CA PRO A 402 20.98 -1.67 -11.13
C PRO A 402 22.15 -1.26 -10.24
N GLN A 403 22.39 0.05 -10.12
CA GLN A 403 23.39 0.65 -9.24
C GLN A 403 23.11 0.31 -7.76
N ASP A 404 21.86 0.52 -7.30
CA ASP A 404 21.41 0.12 -5.98
C ASP A 404 20.71 -1.24 -6.08
N VAL A 405 21.37 -2.27 -5.57
CA VAL A 405 20.88 -3.64 -5.63
C VAL A 405 20.01 -3.96 -4.42
N GLU A 406 18.75 -4.30 -4.68
CA GLU A 406 17.85 -4.90 -3.73
C GLU A 406 17.48 -6.32 -4.14
N LEU A 407 17.35 -7.19 -3.15
CA LEU A 407 16.86 -8.55 -3.30
C LEU A 407 15.42 -8.62 -2.82
N PHE A 408 14.67 -9.54 -3.39
CA PHE A 408 13.26 -9.75 -3.06
C PHE A 408 13.12 -10.70 -1.87
N PRO A 409 12.03 -10.60 -1.09
CA PRO A 409 11.70 -11.60 -0.07
C PRO A 409 11.62 -12.99 -0.68
N GLY A 410 12.27 -13.97 -0.03
CA GLY A 410 12.37 -15.33 -0.51
C GLY A 410 13.78 -15.89 -0.37
N THR A 411 14.05 -17.07 -0.90
CA THR A 411 15.38 -17.68 -0.83
C THR A 411 16.38 -17.06 -1.83
N VAL A 412 17.66 -17.28 -1.61
CA VAL A 412 18.72 -16.94 -2.58
C VAL A 412 18.45 -17.60 -3.93
N GLY A 413 18.06 -18.88 -3.92
CA GLY A 413 17.72 -19.63 -5.13
C GLY A 413 16.54 -19.02 -5.89
N GLU A 414 15.47 -18.63 -5.20
CA GLU A 414 14.32 -17.93 -5.79
C GLU A 414 14.70 -16.58 -6.38
N ASN A 415 15.56 -15.82 -5.69
CA ASN A 415 16.06 -14.54 -6.20
C ASN A 415 16.85 -14.72 -7.50
N ILE A 416 17.73 -15.73 -7.59
CA ILE A 416 18.46 -16.04 -8.81
C ILE A 416 17.49 -16.49 -9.92
N ALA A 417 16.52 -17.34 -9.60
CA ALA A 417 15.47 -17.81 -10.53
C ALA A 417 14.43 -16.73 -10.89
N ARG A 418 14.64 -15.46 -10.48
CA ARG A 418 13.75 -14.31 -10.76
C ARG A 418 12.33 -14.51 -10.22
N LEU A 419 12.19 -15.19 -9.07
CA LEU A 419 10.94 -15.57 -8.41
C LEU A 419 10.00 -16.44 -9.28
N GLY A 420 10.56 -17.07 -10.32
CA GLY A 420 9.87 -18.06 -11.15
C GLY A 420 10.01 -19.48 -10.58
N MET A 421 9.67 -20.47 -11.41
CA MET A 421 9.96 -21.87 -11.06
C MET A 421 11.48 -22.06 -10.93
N VAL A 422 11.91 -22.49 -9.75
CA VAL A 422 13.32 -22.72 -9.46
C VAL A 422 13.79 -24.00 -10.16
N ASP A 423 14.70 -23.85 -11.12
CA ASP A 423 15.45 -24.94 -11.75
C ASP A 423 16.85 -24.97 -11.09
N PRO A 424 17.13 -25.92 -10.21
CA PRO A 424 18.39 -25.95 -9.46
C PRO A 424 19.62 -25.98 -10.34
N ALA A 425 19.57 -26.67 -11.49
CA ALA A 425 20.69 -26.75 -12.41
C ALA A 425 21.00 -25.40 -13.05
N LYS A 426 19.95 -24.67 -13.48
CA LYS A 426 20.11 -23.32 -14.05
C LYS A 426 20.53 -22.29 -13.00
N VAL A 427 20.05 -22.40 -11.76
CA VAL A 427 20.45 -21.54 -10.64
C VAL A 427 21.94 -21.70 -10.35
N VAL A 428 22.42 -22.94 -10.21
CA VAL A 428 23.84 -23.23 -9.97
C VAL A 428 24.70 -22.78 -11.15
N LEU A 429 24.26 -23.00 -12.40
CA LEU A 429 24.96 -22.54 -13.60
C LEU A 429 25.10 -21.02 -13.62
N ALA A 430 24.02 -20.28 -13.33
CA ALA A 430 24.06 -18.82 -13.26
C ALA A 430 24.98 -18.32 -12.14
N ALA A 431 24.95 -18.96 -10.98
CA ALA A 431 25.83 -18.64 -9.87
C ALA A 431 27.33 -18.92 -10.19
N ARG A 432 27.63 -20.00 -10.89
CA ARG A 432 29.00 -20.30 -11.36
C ARG A 432 29.49 -19.28 -12.38
N ARG A 433 28.69 -18.92 -13.37
CA ARG A 433 29.02 -17.87 -14.36
C ARG A 433 29.20 -16.49 -13.72
N ALA A 434 28.53 -16.21 -12.63
CA ALA A 434 28.70 -14.99 -11.84
C ALA A 434 29.88 -15.11 -10.83
N HIS A 435 30.56 -16.25 -10.76
CA HIS A 435 31.62 -16.55 -9.78
C HIS A 435 31.17 -16.33 -8.32
N VAL A 436 29.91 -16.70 -7.98
CA VAL A 436 29.34 -16.53 -6.62
C VAL A 436 28.90 -17.85 -5.97
N HIS A 437 29.07 -18.98 -6.65
CA HIS A 437 28.64 -20.30 -6.17
C HIS A 437 29.22 -20.63 -4.80
N GLU A 438 30.52 -20.51 -4.64
CA GLU A 438 31.22 -20.81 -3.37
C GLU A 438 30.80 -19.84 -2.25
N MET A 439 30.60 -18.57 -2.58
CA MET A 439 30.10 -17.60 -1.61
C MET A 439 28.70 -17.98 -1.13
N ILE A 440 27.82 -18.47 -2.01
CA ILE A 440 26.47 -18.91 -1.63
C ILE A 440 26.52 -20.17 -0.77
N LEU A 441 27.39 -21.14 -1.10
CA LEU A 441 27.57 -22.35 -0.28
C LEU A 441 28.12 -22.03 1.12
N GLY A 442 28.83 -20.92 1.28
CA GLY A 442 29.29 -20.42 2.58
C GLY A 442 28.21 -19.75 3.43
N LEU A 443 27.00 -19.52 2.90
CA LEU A 443 25.86 -19.04 3.69
C LEU A 443 25.29 -20.18 4.55
N ALA A 444 24.63 -19.85 5.67
CA ALA A 444 24.14 -20.81 6.64
C ALA A 444 23.27 -21.94 6.03
N ASN A 445 22.44 -21.61 5.05
CA ASN A 445 21.56 -22.55 4.34
C ASN A 445 21.82 -22.57 2.82
N GLY A 446 23.00 -22.10 2.37
CA GLY A 446 23.33 -22.07 0.96
C GLY A 446 22.28 -21.33 0.12
N TYR A 447 21.79 -22.00 -0.93
CA TYR A 447 20.75 -21.45 -1.82
C TYR A 447 19.37 -21.30 -1.15
N ASP A 448 19.11 -22.02 -0.07
CA ASP A 448 17.86 -21.95 0.69
C ASP A 448 17.89 -20.88 1.79
N THR A 449 18.97 -20.09 1.87
CA THR A 449 19.06 -18.95 2.79
C THR A 449 17.95 -17.96 2.48
N MET A 450 17.07 -17.70 3.47
CA MET A 450 15.98 -16.76 3.38
C MET A 450 16.48 -15.31 3.40
N ILE A 451 15.92 -14.49 2.56
CA ILE A 451 16.17 -13.05 2.47
C ILE A 451 14.89 -12.34 2.85
N ASP A 452 14.91 -11.64 4.00
CA ASP A 452 13.80 -10.83 4.46
C ASP A 452 14.07 -9.34 4.20
N PRO A 453 13.04 -8.54 3.90
CA PRO A 453 13.17 -7.09 3.77
C PRO A 453 13.70 -6.48 5.07
N GLY A 454 14.83 -5.77 4.98
CA GLY A 454 15.46 -5.13 6.15
C GLY A 454 16.37 -6.04 6.97
N SER A 455 16.55 -7.32 6.62
CA SER A 455 17.57 -8.16 7.26
C SER A 455 18.96 -7.77 6.78
N ALA A 456 19.84 -7.42 7.72
CA ALA A 456 21.26 -7.12 7.48
C ALA A 456 22.11 -8.39 7.20
N MET A 457 21.48 -9.53 6.88
CA MET A 457 22.17 -10.83 6.75
C MET A 457 23.20 -10.88 5.62
N LEU A 458 23.01 -10.08 4.54
CA LEU A 458 23.92 -10.05 3.41
C LEU A 458 24.62 -8.69 3.30
N SER A 459 25.93 -8.71 3.10
CA SER A 459 26.67 -7.48 2.79
C SER A 459 26.24 -6.89 1.44
N PRO A 460 26.43 -5.59 1.19
CA PRO A 460 26.14 -4.98 -0.11
C PRO A 460 26.83 -5.70 -1.28
N GLY A 461 28.10 -6.12 -1.10
CA GLY A 461 28.85 -6.88 -2.10
C GLY A 461 28.29 -8.29 -2.35
N GLN A 462 27.78 -8.97 -1.31
CA GLN A 462 27.10 -10.26 -1.48
C GLN A 462 25.79 -10.09 -2.24
N ARG A 463 24.99 -9.06 -1.91
CA ARG A 463 23.76 -8.73 -2.64
C ARG A 463 24.05 -8.47 -4.12
N GLN A 464 25.10 -7.70 -4.41
CA GLN A 464 25.49 -7.36 -5.78
C GLN A 464 25.92 -8.60 -6.58
N ARG A 465 26.68 -9.52 -5.97
CA ARG A 465 27.06 -10.78 -6.60
C ARG A 465 25.85 -11.70 -6.86
N ILE A 466 24.90 -11.81 -5.94
CA ILE A 466 23.64 -12.55 -6.15
C ILE A 466 22.81 -11.92 -7.26
N ALA A 467 22.76 -10.59 -7.34
CA ALA A 467 22.08 -9.88 -8.43
C ALA A 467 22.73 -10.13 -9.80
N MET A 468 24.05 -10.28 -9.84
CA MET A 468 24.75 -10.69 -11.05
C MET A 468 24.33 -12.09 -11.49
N ALA A 469 24.24 -13.07 -10.56
CA ALA A 469 23.72 -14.40 -10.86
C ALA A 469 22.27 -14.34 -11.35
N ARG A 470 21.40 -13.53 -10.72
CA ARG A 470 20.03 -13.26 -11.17
C ARG A 470 19.98 -12.69 -12.59
N ALA A 471 20.91 -11.78 -12.93
CA ALA A 471 20.99 -11.20 -14.27
C ALA A 471 21.40 -12.23 -15.34
N LEU A 472 22.24 -13.19 -14.99
CA LEU A 472 22.74 -14.26 -15.89
C LEU A 472 21.82 -15.49 -15.96
N TYR A 473 20.77 -15.56 -15.15
CA TYR A 473 19.83 -16.69 -15.15
C TYR A 473 19.03 -16.73 -16.46
N GLY A 474 19.00 -17.92 -17.11
CA GLY A 474 18.19 -18.16 -18.32
C GLY A 474 18.88 -17.77 -19.62
N ASP A 475 20.20 -17.63 -19.65
CA ASP A 475 21.01 -17.33 -20.86
C ASP A 475 20.58 -16.04 -21.58
N PRO A 476 20.65 -14.86 -20.92
CA PRO A 476 20.27 -13.60 -21.53
C PRO A 476 21.11 -13.30 -22.76
N LYS A 477 20.53 -12.61 -23.76
CA LYS A 477 21.20 -12.13 -24.96
C LYS A 477 21.71 -10.70 -24.84
N LEU A 478 21.12 -9.96 -23.89
CA LEU A 478 21.52 -8.59 -23.55
C LEU A 478 21.72 -8.48 -22.04
N LEU A 479 22.86 -7.96 -21.61
CA LEU A 479 23.20 -7.72 -20.20
C LEU A 479 23.50 -6.24 -19.99
N LEU A 480 22.79 -5.61 -19.08
CA LEU A 480 22.92 -4.18 -18.73
C LEU A 480 23.38 -4.08 -17.28
N LEU A 481 24.54 -3.46 -17.06
CA LEU A 481 25.18 -3.35 -15.76
C LEU A 481 25.44 -1.88 -15.42
N ASP A 482 24.81 -1.40 -14.35
CA ASP A 482 24.95 -0.01 -13.88
C ASP A 482 25.86 0.03 -12.64
N GLU A 483 27.13 0.38 -12.80
CA GLU A 483 28.18 0.41 -11.79
C GLU A 483 28.27 -0.90 -10.97
N PRO A 484 28.44 -2.08 -11.65
CA PRO A 484 28.37 -3.38 -10.97
C PRO A 484 29.53 -3.64 -10.00
N ASN A 485 30.50 -2.76 -9.93
CA ASN A 485 31.69 -2.84 -9.07
C ASN A 485 31.63 -1.93 -7.82
N SER A 486 30.56 -1.15 -7.62
CA SER A 486 30.51 -0.10 -6.58
C SER A 486 30.67 -0.63 -5.15
N ASN A 487 30.17 -1.85 -4.87
CA ASN A 487 30.20 -2.47 -3.55
C ASN A 487 31.04 -3.74 -3.47
N LEU A 488 31.89 -4.00 -4.49
CA LEU A 488 32.72 -5.20 -4.54
C LEU A 488 34.10 -4.95 -3.94
N ASP A 489 34.60 -5.97 -3.24
CA ASP A 489 35.99 -6.10 -2.85
C ASP A 489 36.87 -6.53 -4.04
N GLY A 490 38.18 -6.58 -3.86
CA GLY A 490 39.11 -6.96 -4.91
C GLY A 490 38.84 -8.35 -5.52
N ALA A 491 38.41 -9.30 -4.72
CA ALA A 491 38.02 -10.64 -5.18
C ALA A 491 36.72 -10.58 -6.00
N GLY A 492 35.74 -9.76 -5.58
CA GLY A 492 34.52 -9.53 -6.32
C GLY A 492 34.72 -8.80 -7.64
N GLU A 493 35.66 -7.83 -7.72
CA GLU A 493 36.03 -7.17 -8.97
C GLU A 493 36.69 -8.15 -9.96
N GLN A 494 37.58 -9.04 -9.49
CA GLN A 494 38.18 -10.09 -10.31
C GLN A 494 37.15 -11.08 -10.82
N ALA A 495 36.20 -11.50 -9.96
CA ALA A 495 35.08 -12.35 -10.34
C ALA A 495 34.20 -11.72 -11.42
N LEU A 496 33.92 -10.42 -11.30
CA LEU A 496 33.17 -9.66 -12.31
C LEU A 496 33.90 -9.56 -13.62
N ALA A 497 35.23 -9.26 -13.60
CA ALA A 497 36.07 -9.20 -14.79
C ALA A 497 36.15 -10.57 -15.50
N ALA A 498 36.29 -11.66 -14.74
CA ALA A 498 36.29 -13.04 -15.27
C ALA A 498 34.94 -13.36 -15.93
N SER A 499 33.80 -13.01 -15.27
CA SER A 499 32.47 -13.17 -15.85
C SER A 499 32.32 -12.42 -17.17
N LEU A 500 32.78 -11.16 -17.25
CA LEU A 500 32.71 -10.36 -18.48
C LEU A 500 33.57 -10.96 -19.61
N ALA A 501 34.75 -11.44 -19.28
CA ALA A 501 35.64 -12.12 -20.26
C ALA A 501 35.01 -13.40 -20.82
N GLU A 502 34.31 -14.18 -19.96
CA GLU A 502 33.62 -15.41 -20.40
C GLU A 502 32.38 -15.11 -21.26
N LEU A 503 31.69 -13.99 -21.03
CA LEU A 503 30.48 -13.57 -21.75
C LEU A 503 30.77 -12.93 -23.12
N ARG A 504 32.00 -12.43 -23.33
CA ARG A 504 32.42 -11.80 -24.57
C ARG A 504 32.25 -12.74 -25.77
N GLY A 505 31.65 -12.23 -26.85
CA GLY A 505 31.27 -13.02 -28.04
C GLY A 505 30.02 -13.87 -27.90
N LYS A 506 29.43 -13.99 -26.69
CA LYS A 506 28.23 -14.81 -26.42
C LYS A 506 27.00 -13.94 -26.06
N VAL A 507 27.20 -12.89 -25.29
CA VAL A 507 26.18 -12.00 -24.76
C VAL A 507 26.54 -10.56 -25.05
N THR A 508 25.63 -9.76 -25.56
CA THR A 508 25.85 -8.32 -25.72
C THR A 508 25.78 -7.66 -24.34
N VAL A 509 26.88 -6.98 -23.97
CA VAL A 509 26.99 -6.40 -22.63
C VAL A 509 27.18 -4.88 -22.72
N ILE A 510 26.42 -4.14 -21.90
CA ILE A 510 26.71 -2.72 -21.65
C ILE A 510 27.00 -2.58 -20.15
N VAL A 511 28.18 -2.06 -19.85
CA VAL A 511 28.63 -1.82 -18.48
C VAL A 511 28.94 -0.36 -18.26
N VAL A 512 28.27 0.26 -17.30
CA VAL A 512 28.66 1.58 -16.79
C VAL A 512 29.76 1.39 -15.77
N THR A 513 30.93 1.93 -16.04
CA THR A 513 32.08 1.81 -15.12
C THR A 513 33.06 2.94 -15.34
N HIS A 514 33.86 3.21 -14.33
CA HIS A 514 35.04 4.08 -14.40
C HIS A 514 36.33 3.33 -14.02
N ARG A 515 36.26 2.02 -13.82
CA ARG A 515 37.40 1.18 -13.43
C ARG A 515 38.14 0.69 -14.66
N SER A 516 39.44 0.92 -14.68
CA SER A 516 40.34 0.48 -15.77
C SER A 516 40.38 -1.04 -15.93
N THR A 517 40.24 -1.81 -14.84
CA THR A 517 40.21 -3.27 -14.84
C THR A 517 39.09 -3.85 -15.71
N LEU A 518 37.92 -3.22 -15.73
CA LEU A 518 36.79 -3.65 -16.54
C LEU A 518 36.91 -3.14 -17.99
N ILE A 519 37.48 -1.95 -18.20
CA ILE A 519 37.65 -1.32 -19.52
C ILE A 519 38.57 -2.16 -20.43
N GLN A 520 39.51 -2.92 -19.89
CA GLN A 520 40.39 -3.80 -20.65
C GLN A 520 39.69 -4.96 -21.37
N HIS A 521 38.46 -5.30 -20.90
CA HIS A 521 37.68 -6.41 -21.43
C HIS A 521 36.53 -5.98 -22.35
N VAL A 522 36.48 -4.69 -22.76
CA VAL A 522 35.38 -4.17 -23.60
C VAL A 522 35.88 -3.91 -25.05
N ASP A 523 34.95 -4.13 -26.00
CA ASP A 523 35.22 -3.94 -27.43
C ASP A 523 35.04 -2.48 -27.84
N LYS A 524 34.01 -1.83 -27.33
CA LYS A 524 33.63 -0.45 -27.63
C LYS A 524 33.51 0.40 -26.39
N MET A 525 33.66 1.69 -26.56
CA MET A 525 33.49 2.66 -25.48
C MET A 525 32.59 3.81 -25.93
N LEU A 526 31.67 4.22 -25.06
CA LEU A 526 30.84 5.41 -25.20
C LEU A 526 31.18 6.38 -24.06
N VAL A 527 31.66 7.55 -24.40
CA VAL A 527 31.95 8.63 -23.43
C VAL A 527 30.82 9.60 -23.42
N LEU A 528 30.14 9.75 -22.25
CA LEU A 528 29.04 10.66 -22.04
C LEU A 528 29.52 11.88 -21.24
N GLU A 529 29.20 13.07 -21.74
CA GLU A 529 29.40 14.35 -21.05
C GLU A 529 28.21 15.29 -21.31
N GLY A 530 27.68 15.89 -20.26
CA GLY A 530 26.53 16.81 -20.36
C GLY A 530 25.31 16.21 -21.10
N GLY A 531 25.10 14.90 -20.98
CA GLY A 531 23.98 14.20 -21.64
C GLY A 531 24.19 13.92 -23.14
N ARG A 532 25.38 14.14 -23.69
CA ARG A 532 25.74 13.88 -25.10
C ARG A 532 26.87 12.87 -25.22
N ALA A 533 26.88 12.17 -26.33
CA ALA A 533 28.01 11.30 -26.69
C ALA A 533 29.17 12.16 -27.22
N GLN A 534 30.26 12.22 -26.46
CA GLN A 534 31.49 12.92 -26.91
C GLN A 534 32.31 12.03 -27.83
N HIS A 535 32.51 10.78 -27.43
CA HIS A 535 33.23 9.79 -28.21
C HIS A 535 32.49 8.47 -28.20
N TYR A 536 32.45 7.81 -29.33
CA TYR A 536 31.95 6.44 -29.48
C TYR A 536 32.75 5.71 -30.53
N GLY A 537 33.23 4.51 -30.24
CA GLY A 537 34.00 3.69 -31.14
C GLY A 537 34.74 2.55 -30.43
N PRO A 538 35.68 1.89 -31.15
CA PRO A 538 36.55 0.88 -30.55
C PRO A 538 37.31 1.44 -29.35
N THR A 539 37.44 0.65 -28.28
CA THR A 539 38.01 1.10 -27.00
C THR A 539 39.42 1.69 -27.18
N ALA A 540 40.26 1.09 -28.03
CA ALA A 540 41.63 1.57 -28.28
C ALA A 540 41.67 2.96 -28.93
N GLU A 541 40.73 3.30 -29.80
CA GLU A 541 40.63 4.59 -30.46
C GLU A 541 40.12 5.67 -29.50
N VAL A 542 39.05 5.36 -28.75
CA VAL A 542 38.48 6.28 -27.76
C VAL A 542 39.49 6.57 -26.64
N MET A 543 40.22 5.57 -26.16
CA MET A 543 41.26 5.76 -25.15
C MET A 543 42.41 6.65 -25.65
N ARG A 544 42.80 6.55 -26.92
CA ARG A 544 43.79 7.47 -27.52
C ARG A 544 43.28 8.90 -27.63
N ALA A 545 41.99 9.06 -27.97
CA ALA A 545 41.37 10.37 -28.05
C ALA A 545 41.22 11.06 -26.68
N LEU A 546 41.13 10.28 -25.60
CA LEU A 546 41.04 10.78 -24.22
C LEU A 546 42.38 11.07 -23.58
N GLN A 547 43.51 10.53 -24.14
CA GLN A 547 44.83 10.91 -23.66
C GLN A 547 45.11 12.34 -24.10
N PRO A 548 45.47 13.26 -23.16
CA PRO A 548 45.88 14.60 -23.56
C PRO A 548 47.02 14.45 -24.56
N GLN A 549 46.89 15.03 -25.78
CA GLN A 549 48.00 15.17 -26.70
C GLN A 549 49.11 15.91 -25.95
N ALA A 550 50.10 15.18 -25.48
CA ALA A 550 51.36 15.78 -25.10
C ALA A 550 51.81 16.61 -26.29
N ALA A 551 51.83 17.92 -26.13
CA ALA A 551 52.21 18.87 -27.15
C ALA A 551 53.50 18.33 -27.80
N VAL A 552 53.41 18.00 -29.09
CA VAL A 552 54.60 17.78 -29.94
C VAL A 552 55.25 19.13 -30.03
N ALA A 553 56.19 19.41 -29.13
CA ALA A 553 57.17 20.47 -29.28
C ALA A 553 58.05 20.09 -30.49
N GLY A 554 57.75 20.70 -31.63
CA GLY A 554 58.57 20.60 -32.81
C GLY A 554 60.00 21.09 -32.50
N PRO A 555 61.04 20.58 -33.21
CA PRO A 555 62.41 20.92 -32.97
C PRO A 555 62.70 22.38 -33.45
N GLY A 556 62.80 23.31 -32.52
CA GLY A 556 63.23 24.70 -32.77
C GLY A 556 64.64 24.91 -32.30
N LYS A 557 65.49 25.08 -33.24
CA LYS A 557 66.90 25.62 -33.36
C LYS A 557 67.58 26.08 -32.08
N ASN A 558 68.81 25.47 -31.97
CA ASN A 558 69.95 25.90 -31.14
C ASN A 558 70.27 27.41 -31.21
N SER A 559 70.47 28.02 -30.04
CA SER A 559 71.64 28.96 -29.91
C SER A 559 72.14 28.92 -28.46
N ALA A 560 73.48 28.95 -28.44
CA ALA A 560 74.36 28.59 -27.37
C ALA A 560 74.51 29.61 -26.25
N ALA A 561 75.00 29.10 -25.18
CA ALA A 561 76.10 29.59 -24.34
C ALA A 561 75.77 30.13 -22.94
N ASN A 562 76.50 29.52 -22.05
CA ASN A 562 77.10 29.95 -20.78
C ASN A 562 76.32 29.87 -19.50
N ASP A 563 76.63 28.88 -18.74
CA ASP A 563 77.68 28.76 -17.68
C ASP A 563 77.34 29.27 -16.29
N SER A 564 77.53 28.41 -15.39
CA SER A 564 78.00 28.50 -14.01
C SER A 564 77.01 28.17 -12.88
N THR A 565 77.21 26.97 -12.39
CA THR A 565 77.47 26.56 -10.99
C THR A 565 76.66 27.21 -9.82
N HIS A 566 75.96 26.46 -9.07
CA HIS A 566 76.25 25.95 -7.72
C HIS A 566 75.04 25.38 -6.97
N SER A 567 75.24 24.13 -6.60
CA SER A 567 74.93 23.49 -5.29
C SER A 567 73.62 23.78 -4.53
N ALA A 568 72.93 22.66 -4.27
CA ALA A 568 72.00 22.40 -3.17
C ALA A 568 72.67 22.65 -1.76
N PRO A 569 72.02 22.51 -0.59
CA PRO A 569 70.74 21.90 -0.25
C PRO A 569 69.98 22.53 0.96
N VAL A 570 68.77 21.98 1.27
CA VAL A 570 68.26 21.58 2.62
C VAL A 570 67.48 22.58 3.45
N ASN A 571 66.31 22.11 3.88
CA ASN A 571 65.54 22.29 5.12
C ASN A 571 64.43 23.36 5.23
N ALA A 572 63.28 22.78 5.53
CA ALA A 572 62.15 23.40 6.25
C ALA A 572 62.59 23.90 7.66
N PRO A 573 61.76 24.54 8.50
CA PRO A 573 60.26 24.70 8.53
C PRO A 573 59.78 26.06 9.18
N VAL A 574 58.39 26.20 9.22
CA VAL A 574 57.61 26.74 10.36
C VAL A 574 57.33 28.24 10.46
N ASN A 575 56.01 28.49 10.64
CA ASN A 575 55.28 29.55 11.37
C ASN A 575 54.84 30.85 10.69
N ALA A 576 53.52 31.01 10.83
CA ALA A 576 52.76 32.26 10.78
C ALA A 576 53.28 33.28 11.83
N PRO A 577 52.79 34.55 11.95
CA PRO A 577 51.48 35.10 11.59
C PRO A 577 51.47 36.65 11.25
N VAL A 578 50.25 37.11 10.89
CA VAL A 578 49.63 38.40 11.31
C VAL A 578 49.98 39.73 10.63
N ASN A 579 48.90 40.34 10.17
CA ASN A 579 48.46 41.74 10.18
C ASN A 579 48.76 42.74 9.05
N SER A 580 47.63 43.19 8.59
CA SER A 580 47.12 44.59 8.54
C SER A 580 47.44 45.47 7.31
N SER A 581 46.35 46.00 6.87
CA SER A 581 46.03 47.41 6.54
C SER A 581 46.04 47.93 5.11
N ASN A 582 44.86 48.41 4.77
CA ASN A 582 44.52 49.69 4.11
C ASN A 582 44.91 49.93 2.63
N SER A 583 43.86 50.08 1.81
CA SER A 583 43.41 51.42 1.34
C SER A 583 42.49 51.31 0.09
N THR A 584 41.37 51.93 0.21
CA THR A 584 40.47 52.42 -0.86
C THR A 584 41.13 53.59 -1.64
N PRO A 585 40.66 54.07 -2.86
CA PRO A 585 39.28 54.54 -3.04
C PRO A 585 38.70 54.50 -4.50
N ASN A 586 37.36 54.66 -4.54
CA ASN A 586 36.55 55.49 -5.44
C ASN A 586 36.37 55.14 -6.93
N ASN A 587 35.14 54.86 -7.38
CA ASN A 587 34.24 55.86 -8.03
C ASN A 587 32.84 55.24 -8.41
N LYS A 588 31.83 55.95 -8.05
CA LYS A 588 30.43 55.94 -8.49
C LYS A 588 30.26 56.78 -9.80
N PRO A 589 29.09 56.93 -10.47
CA PRO A 589 27.68 56.75 -10.10
C PRO A 589 26.82 56.13 -11.25
N ASP A 590 25.55 55.86 -11.22
CA ASP A 590 24.32 56.53 -10.88
C ASP A 590 23.04 55.70 -11.18
N ARG A 591 22.03 55.85 -10.33
CA ARG A 591 20.56 55.98 -10.51
C ARG A 591 19.76 54.90 -11.27
N THR A 592 18.61 54.44 -10.83
CA THR A 592 17.41 55.03 -10.16
C THR A 592 16.51 53.89 -9.64
N SER A 593 16.12 53.94 -8.40
CA SER A 593 14.81 54.23 -7.75
C SER A 593 13.68 53.21 -7.97
N PHE A 594 13.18 52.59 -6.92
CA PHE A 594 11.95 52.87 -6.18
C PHE A 594 11.77 51.95 -4.98
N ILE A 595 11.56 52.56 -3.82
CA ILE A 595 11.05 52.00 -2.54
C ILE A 595 9.67 52.64 -2.32
N PRO A 596 8.71 52.03 -1.58
CA PRO A 596 8.59 52.26 -0.16
C PRO A 596 8.21 51.01 0.66
N GLN A 597 8.88 50.76 1.77
CA GLN A 597 8.57 51.02 3.16
C GLN A 597 7.17 50.63 3.66
N ASN A 598 7.16 49.72 4.68
CA ASN A 598 6.67 50.04 6.02
C ASN A 598 7.03 48.94 7.02
N SER A 599 7.66 49.37 8.10
CA SER A 599 8.05 48.60 9.31
C SER A 599 7.11 48.96 10.50
N PRO A 600 7.26 48.34 11.70
CA PRO A 600 6.22 47.93 12.62
C PRO A 600 5.96 48.90 13.76
N PRO A 601 5.14 48.54 14.74
CA PRO A 601 5.55 48.76 16.15
C PRO A 601 5.25 47.62 17.10
N THR A 602 6.23 47.27 17.89
CA THR A 602 6.40 47.33 19.37
C THR A 602 5.16 47.12 20.24
N SER A 603 5.19 46.14 21.15
CA SER A 603 5.47 46.30 22.58
C SER A 603 4.97 45.11 23.41
N LEU A 604 5.85 44.60 24.24
CA LEU A 604 5.56 43.80 25.44
C LEU A 604 4.97 44.70 26.56
N PRO A 605 4.29 44.09 27.58
CA PRO A 605 4.99 44.07 28.87
C PRO A 605 4.85 42.75 29.68
N SER A 606 5.85 42.59 30.51
CA SER A 606 6.08 41.63 31.58
C SER A 606 5.24 41.88 32.84
N SER A 607 4.89 40.80 33.58
CA SER A 607 4.91 40.81 35.09
C SER A 607 4.78 39.35 35.55
N ARG A 608 5.78 38.76 36.13
CA ARG A 608 6.09 38.49 37.54
C ARG A 608 4.87 38.22 38.42
N TYR A 609 4.82 37.01 39.01
CA TYR A 609 4.70 36.83 40.46
C TYR A 609 5.19 35.45 40.91
N ALA A 610 5.79 35.45 42.06
CA ALA A 610 6.61 34.53 42.79
C ALA A 610 5.78 33.52 43.60
N THR A 611 6.44 32.42 43.93
CA THR A 611 6.15 31.46 45.02
C THR A 611 6.07 32.11 46.39
N PRO A 612 5.41 31.45 47.41
CA PRO A 612 6.22 30.75 48.39
C PRO A 612 5.63 29.44 49.00
N LEU A 613 6.54 28.66 49.58
CA LEU A 613 6.47 27.51 50.44
C LEU A 613 5.68 27.73 51.76
N THR A 614 5.12 26.62 52.32
CA THR A 614 5.16 26.19 53.76
C THR A 614 4.43 24.88 53.92
N GLN A 615 5.07 23.80 54.34
CA GLN A 615 5.20 23.12 55.64
C GLN A 615 3.85 22.89 56.39
N GLY A 616 3.49 21.64 56.67
CA GLY A 616 3.78 20.95 57.86
C GLY A 616 2.69 20.04 58.41
N GLN A 617 3.03 18.86 58.86
CA GLN A 617 2.50 18.08 59.99
C GLN A 617 1.07 17.48 59.86
N GLY A 618 0.76 16.27 60.25
CA GLY A 618 1.31 15.27 61.17
C GLY A 618 0.36 14.07 61.23
N ILE A 619 0.90 12.97 61.60
CA ILE A 619 0.27 11.67 61.90
C ILE A 619 -0.45 11.73 63.25
N PRO A 620 -1.55 10.94 63.57
CA PRO A 620 -1.26 9.74 64.29
C PRO A 620 -2.14 8.47 63.97
N ASN A 621 -1.52 7.35 64.30
CA ASN A 621 -2.02 5.99 64.41
C ASN A 621 -3.19 5.83 65.44
N SER A 622 -4.06 4.83 65.21
CA SER A 622 -4.33 3.80 66.24
C SER A 622 -5.31 2.75 65.73
N LEU A 623 -4.87 1.47 65.70
CA LEU A 623 -5.33 0.30 66.46
C LEU A 623 -6.75 -0.26 66.13
N ALA A 624 -6.76 -1.42 65.58
CA ALA A 624 -7.00 -2.76 66.11
C ALA A 624 -8.32 -3.45 65.74
N SER A 625 -8.13 -4.68 65.32
CA SER A 625 -8.84 -5.93 65.60
C SER A 625 -10.08 -6.31 64.76
N GLY A 626 -10.02 -7.53 64.26
CA GLY A 626 -11.15 -8.47 64.25
C GLY A 626 -11.60 -9.03 62.89
N ALA A 627 -11.01 -10.16 62.51
CA ALA A 627 -11.59 -11.34 61.88
C ALA A 627 -12.92 -11.24 61.10
N THR A 628 -13.00 -11.68 59.86
CA THR A 628 -13.55 -12.97 59.42
C THR A 628 -13.64 -13.07 57.88
N PHE A 629 -13.45 -14.28 57.39
CA PHE A 629 -13.45 -14.71 56.03
C PHE A 629 -14.74 -14.36 55.26
N GLY A 630 -14.58 -13.82 54.04
CA GLY A 630 -15.63 -13.71 53.06
C GLY A 630 -15.06 -13.44 51.68
N ALA A 631 -15.13 -14.43 50.76
CA ALA A 631 -14.68 -14.35 49.40
C ALA A 631 -15.42 -13.23 48.63
N VAL A 632 -14.70 -12.19 48.22
CA VAL A 632 -15.26 -11.13 47.35
C VAL A 632 -14.43 -11.17 46.05
N LYS A 633 -15.13 -11.48 44.96
CA LYS A 633 -14.70 -11.22 43.59
C LYS A 633 -14.50 -9.71 43.42
N VAL A 634 -13.25 -9.28 43.38
CA VAL A 634 -12.94 -7.89 43.02
C VAL A 634 -12.68 -7.84 41.52
N GLN A 635 -13.62 -7.29 40.75
CA GLN A 635 -13.35 -6.69 39.46
C GLN A 635 -12.83 -5.27 39.72
N PRO A 636 -11.68 -4.86 39.21
CA PRO A 636 -11.25 -3.48 39.28
C PRO A 636 -12.03 -2.66 38.26
N LYS A 637 -13.06 -1.93 38.71
CA LYS A 637 -13.63 -0.81 37.96
C LYS A 637 -12.68 0.36 38.08
N VAL A 638 -11.83 0.56 37.06
CA VAL A 638 -11.08 1.79 36.91
C VAL A 638 -12.05 2.85 36.38
N GLN A 639 -12.49 3.76 37.22
CA GLN A 639 -13.20 4.97 36.85
C GLN A 639 -12.17 5.97 36.30
N ILE A 640 -12.18 6.17 34.98
CA ILE A 640 -11.40 7.20 34.30
C ILE A 640 -12.20 8.51 34.32
N PRO A 641 -11.61 9.65 34.76
CA PRO A 641 -12.33 10.92 34.78
C PRO A 641 -12.70 11.41 33.37
N ALA A 642 -13.91 11.89 33.20
CA ALA A 642 -14.57 12.23 31.93
C ALA A 642 -14.00 13.46 31.15
N LYS A 643 -12.75 13.89 31.42
CA LYS A 643 -12.14 15.08 30.81
C LYS A 643 -10.83 14.83 30.06
N LEU A 644 -10.45 13.59 29.79
CA LEU A 644 -9.25 13.29 28.99
C LEU A 644 -9.59 13.15 27.49
N PRO A 645 -8.72 13.60 26.58
CA PRO A 645 -8.90 13.40 25.14
C PRO A 645 -9.07 11.94 24.80
N LEU A 646 -9.93 11.63 23.83
CA LEU A 646 -10.31 10.28 23.43
C LEU A 646 -9.10 9.36 23.12
N GLN A 647 -8.03 9.93 22.64
CA GLN A 647 -6.78 9.23 22.35
C GLN A 647 -6.06 8.70 23.59
N VAL A 648 -6.11 9.48 24.69
CA VAL A 648 -5.51 9.07 25.97
C VAL A 648 -6.39 8.03 26.67
N GLN A 649 -7.72 8.11 26.48
CA GLN A 649 -8.65 7.07 26.97
C GLN A 649 -8.46 5.75 26.21
N MET A 650 -8.27 5.78 24.90
CA MET A 650 -7.98 4.56 24.12
C MET A 650 -6.62 3.95 24.48
N GLN A 651 -5.59 4.75 24.69
CA GLN A 651 -4.27 4.26 25.12
C GLN A 651 -4.31 3.64 26.52
N ALA A 652 -5.03 4.28 27.46
CA ALA A 652 -5.21 3.73 28.81
C ALA A 652 -6.04 2.43 28.79
N GLN A 653 -7.04 2.31 27.92
CA GLN A 653 -7.80 1.06 27.74
C GLN A 653 -6.98 -0.05 27.09
N MET A 654 -6.13 0.25 26.13
CA MET A 654 -5.22 -0.73 25.53
C MET A 654 -4.15 -1.18 26.52
N GLN A 655 -3.61 -0.29 27.31
CA GLN A 655 -2.66 -0.63 28.38
C GLN A 655 -3.29 -1.49 29.47
N ALA A 656 -4.48 -1.15 29.93
CA ALA A 656 -5.23 -1.94 30.90
C ALA A 656 -5.62 -3.33 30.37
N HIS A 657 -5.87 -3.45 29.06
CA HIS A 657 -6.15 -4.75 28.41
C HIS A 657 -4.90 -5.61 28.26
N ALA A 658 -3.75 -5.01 27.96
CA ALA A 658 -2.46 -5.70 27.93
C ALA A 658 -2.00 -6.18 29.30
N GLU A 659 -2.18 -5.37 30.35
CA GLU A 659 -1.90 -5.75 31.74
C GLU A 659 -2.85 -6.86 32.24
N ALA A 660 -4.13 -6.84 31.87
CA ALA A 660 -5.07 -7.91 32.18
C ALA A 660 -4.74 -9.23 31.47
N GLN A 661 -4.23 -9.17 30.24
CA GLN A 661 -3.74 -10.36 29.51
C GLN A 661 -2.44 -10.91 30.11
N ALA A 662 -1.52 -10.05 30.52
CA ALA A 662 -0.30 -10.44 31.20
C ALA A 662 -0.58 -11.09 32.59
N ALA A 663 -1.51 -10.54 33.35
CA ALA A 663 -1.95 -11.08 34.62
C ALA A 663 -2.66 -12.43 34.46
N SER A 664 -3.44 -12.65 33.40
CA SER A 664 -4.08 -13.93 33.11
C SER A 664 -3.07 -14.99 32.65
N ALA A 665 -2.01 -14.62 31.94
CA ALA A 665 -0.92 -15.51 31.54
C ALA A 665 -0.06 -15.94 32.75
N GLN A 666 0.19 -15.05 33.72
CA GLN A 666 0.86 -15.38 34.98
C GLN A 666 0.01 -16.23 35.89
N ALA A 667 -1.32 -16.08 35.91
CA ALA A 667 -2.23 -16.92 36.71
C ALA A 667 -2.29 -18.38 36.19
N VAL A 668 -2.05 -18.63 34.92
CA VAL A 668 -1.97 -19.99 34.31
C VAL A 668 -0.65 -20.67 34.65
N SER A 669 0.44 -19.90 34.88
CA SER A 669 1.76 -20.43 35.24
C SER A 669 1.91 -20.79 36.71
N ASN A 670 1.03 -20.34 37.61
CA ASN A 670 1.09 -20.53 39.06
C ASN A 670 0.02 -21.48 39.61
N LYS A 671 -0.30 -22.59 38.92
CA LYS A 671 -1.07 -23.69 39.54
C LYS A 671 -0.13 -24.58 40.35
N PRO A 672 -0.29 -24.67 41.67
CA PRO A 672 0.50 -25.61 42.47
C PRO A 672 0.05 -27.03 42.17
N ALA A 673 1.04 -27.91 41.96
CA ALA A 673 0.85 -29.35 41.87
C ALA A 673 0.20 -29.88 43.17
N LEU A 674 -0.94 -30.52 43.05
CA LEU A 674 -1.63 -31.22 44.14
C LEU A 674 -0.76 -32.40 44.61
N ALA A 675 -0.30 -32.30 45.85
CA ALA A 675 0.38 -33.35 46.58
C ALA A 675 -0.60 -34.52 46.82
N GLN A 676 -0.22 -35.73 46.38
CA GLN A 676 -0.83 -36.98 46.79
C GLN A 676 -0.19 -37.43 48.10
N ALA A 677 -1.01 -37.72 49.10
CA ALA A 677 -0.64 -38.24 50.42
C ALA A 677 -0.17 -39.70 50.32
N PRO A 678 0.70 -40.16 51.28
CA PRO A 678 1.30 -41.50 51.24
C PRO A 678 0.42 -42.52 51.93
N THR A 679 0.32 -43.70 51.35
CA THR A 679 -0.08 -44.93 52.07
C THR A 679 1.11 -45.85 52.19
N ASN A 680 1.39 -46.19 53.48
CA ASN A 680 2.35 -47.16 53.93
C ASN A 680 2.05 -48.60 53.46
N GLN A 681 3.09 -49.38 53.16
CA GLN A 681 3.49 -50.63 53.86
C GLN A 681 4.60 -51.35 53.10
N SER A 682 5.74 -51.34 53.71
CA SER A 682 6.52 -52.42 54.30
C SER A 682 7.14 -53.45 53.37
N THR A 683 8.45 -53.60 53.65
CA THR A 683 9.34 -54.75 53.78
C THR A 683 10.12 -55.28 52.61
N SER A 684 11.41 -55.23 52.91
CA SER A 684 12.51 -56.18 52.75
C SER A 684 13.23 -56.30 51.39
N ALA A 685 14.43 -55.85 51.47
CA ALA A 685 15.70 -56.62 51.44
C ALA A 685 16.33 -56.95 50.08
N GLN A 686 17.48 -56.36 49.96
CA GLN A 686 18.78 -57.01 49.56
C GLN A 686 19.01 -57.50 48.14
N ALA A 687 20.03 -56.90 47.62
CA ALA A 687 21.23 -57.56 47.07
C ALA A 687 21.47 -57.49 45.54
N LEU A 688 22.59 -56.87 45.27
CA LEU A 688 23.67 -57.30 44.36
C LEU A 688 23.53 -57.12 42.85
N GLN A 689 24.32 -56.14 42.44
CA GLN A 689 25.47 -56.28 41.50
C GLN A 689 25.23 -56.88 40.09
N ASN A 690 25.70 -56.12 39.16
CA ASN A 690 26.48 -56.49 37.96
C ASN A 690 25.79 -56.82 36.65
N SER A 691 26.28 -56.08 35.69
CA SER A 691 26.66 -56.45 34.31
C SER A 691 25.77 -55.99 33.13
N THR A 692 26.42 -55.26 32.36
CA THR A 692 26.28 -54.79 30.95
C THR A 692 25.81 -55.84 29.93
N PRO A 693 25.68 -55.46 28.62
CA PRO A 693 24.50 -54.90 27.95
C PRO A 693 23.92 -55.84 26.89
N GLY A 694 22.65 -55.67 26.53
CA GLY A 694 22.01 -56.46 25.48
C GLY A 694 20.97 -55.67 24.70
N ARG A 695 21.02 -55.80 23.40
CA ARG A 695 20.28 -55.20 22.29
C ARG A 695 18.76 -55.09 22.49
N PRO A 696 18.11 -54.06 21.81
CA PRO A 696 16.68 -53.88 21.90
C PRO A 696 15.87 -54.74 20.90
N VAL A 697 14.70 -55.18 21.36
CA VAL A 697 13.64 -55.82 20.55
C VAL A 697 12.51 -54.82 20.34
N PRO A 698 11.85 -54.78 19.16
CA PRO A 698 10.99 -53.71 18.76
C PRO A 698 9.56 -53.82 19.30
N LEU A 699 9.00 -52.67 19.73
CA LEU A 699 7.59 -52.52 20.05
C LEU A 699 6.78 -52.16 18.79
N THR A 700 5.75 -52.92 18.58
CA THR A 700 4.69 -52.82 17.60
C THR A 700 4.05 -51.45 17.58
N GLN A 701 4.08 -50.82 16.40
CA GLN A 701 3.34 -49.59 16.10
C GLN A 701 1.93 -49.94 15.60
N THR A 702 0.92 -49.29 16.19
CA THR A 702 -0.45 -49.18 15.68
C THR A 702 -0.49 -48.19 14.51
N PRO A 703 -1.18 -48.46 13.39
CA PRO A 703 -1.10 -47.60 12.21
C PRO A 703 -1.95 -46.35 12.32
N LEU A 704 -1.32 -45.20 12.11
CA LEU A 704 -1.97 -43.91 11.83
C LEU A 704 -2.49 -43.93 10.39
N ALA A 705 -3.71 -43.45 10.22
CA ALA A 705 -4.43 -43.36 8.96
C ALA A 705 -3.64 -42.55 7.93
N GLN A 706 -3.48 -43.10 6.72
CA GLN A 706 -2.88 -42.45 5.55
C GLN A 706 -3.83 -41.40 4.96
N PRO A 707 -3.31 -40.26 4.48
CA PRO A 707 -4.09 -39.31 3.69
C PRO A 707 -4.37 -39.90 2.28
N THR A 708 -5.60 -39.69 1.82
CA THR A 708 -6.08 -40.05 0.50
C THR A 708 -5.24 -39.42 -0.62
N PRO A 709 -4.87 -40.15 -1.68
CA PRO A 709 -4.10 -39.62 -2.79
C PRO A 709 -4.92 -38.64 -3.65
N GLN A 710 -4.31 -37.53 -4.02
CA GLN A 710 -4.88 -36.57 -4.99
C GLN A 710 -4.99 -37.21 -6.36
N PRO A 711 -6.05 -36.91 -7.14
CA PRO A 711 -6.22 -37.48 -8.46
C PRO A 711 -5.14 -37.01 -9.43
N THR A 712 -4.61 -37.96 -10.20
CA THR A 712 -3.59 -37.70 -11.24
C THR A 712 -4.16 -36.90 -12.40
N ARG A 713 -3.29 -36.15 -13.08
CA ARG A 713 -3.62 -35.26 -14.22
C ARG A 713 -4.48 -35.93 -15.30
N ALA A 714 -4.39 -37.24 -15.45
CA ALA A 714 -5.22 -38.05 -16.38
C ALA A 714 -6.67 -38.19 -15.91
N GLN A 715 -6.94 -38.22 -14.61
CA GLN A 715 -8.30 -38.29 -14.06
C GLN A 715 -9.03 -36.95 -14.15
N VAL A 716 -8.30 -35.84 -14.03
CA VAL A 716 -8.87 -34.49 -14.18
C VAL A 716 -9.26 -34.20 -15.62
N VAL A 717 -8.48 -34.69 -16.61
CA VAL A 717 -8.79 -34.54 -18.03
C VAL A 717 -10.06 -35.35 -18.39
N ASN A 718 -10.20 -36.57 -17.88
CA ASN A 718 -11.39 -37.40 -18.13
C ASN A 718 -12.66 -36.82 -17.50
N MET A 719 -12.57 -36.15 -16.34
CA MET A 719 -13.73 -35.49 -15.74
C MET A 719 -14.12 -34.21 -16.52
N ALA A 720 -13.18 -33.51 -17.13
CA ALA A 720 -13.47 -32.34 -17.96
C ALA A 720 -14.15 -32.73 -19.29
N GLU A 721 -13.70 -33.82 -19.92
CA GLU A 721 -14.35 -34.34 -21.14
C GLU A 721 -15.75 -34.92 -20.87
N ALA A 722 -15.96 -35.55 -19.73
CA ALA A 722 -17.27 -36.02 -19.32
C ALA A 722 -18.25 -34.88 -19.06
N ALA A 723 -17.78 -33.79 -18.45
CA ALA A 723 -18.58 -32.60 -18.22
C ALA A 723 -18.95 -31.89 -19.54
N GLN A 724 -18.04 -31.88 -20.51
CA GLN A 724 -18.26 -31.27 -21.82
C GLN A 724 -19.24 -32.08 -22.68
N ARG A 725 -19.25 -33.43 -22.59
CA ARG A 725 -20.24 -34.30 -23.22
C ARG A 725 -21.64 -34.17 -22.59
N ALA A 726 -21.70 -33.96 -21.26
CA ALA A 726 -22.97 -33.71 -20.58
C ALA A 726 -23.56 -32.31 -20.91
N ALA A 727 -22.74 -31.33 -21.21
CA ALA A 727 -23.17 -29.99 -21.64
C ALA A 727 -23.71 -29.98 -23.09
N ASN A 728 -23.09 -30.76 -23.98
CA ASN A 728 -23.52 -30.85 -25.38
C ASN A 728 -24.80 -31.67 -25.58
N ASN A 729 -25.16 -32.55 -24.62
CA ASN A 729 -26.41 -33.35 -24.70
C ASN A 729 -27.66 -32.64 -24.15
N ARG A 730 -27.53 -31.37 -23.65
CA ARG A 730 -28.66 -30.55 -23.19
C ARG A 730 -29.09 -29.45 -24.16
N GLY A 731 -28.54 -29.45 -25.36
CA GLY A 731 -28.84 -28.47 -26.40
C GLY A 731 -29.43 -29.08 -27.67
N GLY A 732 -30.54 -29.76 -27.56
CA GLY A 732 -31.28 -30.29 -28.70
C GLY A 732 -32.69 -30.72 -28.33
N ASN A 733 -33.65 -29.83 -28.48
CA ASN A 733 -34.92 -29.93 -29.22
C ASN A 733 -36.03 -29.01 -28.65
N PRO A 734 -37.06 -28.71 -29.42
CA PRO A 734 -37.20 -27.47 -30.18
C PRO A 734 -38.07 -26.45 -29.47
#